data_0d216f92d333ff1dd20c24ff0b327f41
#
_entry.id   0d216f92d333ff1dd20c24ff0b327f41
#
_cell.length_a   1.000
_cell.length_b   1.000
_cell.length_c   1.000
_cell.angle_alpha   90.00
_cell.angle_beta   90.00
_cell.angle_gamma   90.00
#
_symmetry.space_group_name_H-M   'P 1'
#
loop_
_entity.id
_entity.type
_entity.pdbx_description
1 polymer ?
#
loop_
_entity_poly.entity_id
_entity_poly.type
_entity_poly.pdbx_seq_one_letter_code
_entity_poly.pdbx_strand_id
1 'polypeptide(L)'
;MRTLATIALSFAAGVFAAVLLGVGVWQLWAAGACLLAGLVLLGLKRTMPARLRLRGMLILFALCGALVYTALFQALVQAPVTARCGQMGEFSGTVLSRPVETEWGVRVTIRLSGSAAKAEVYADAEYAGLEPGQQLSGTAQWQDGARIRENDVTAFTSRGVFALLYARGPLTAEEGSAGSIRWLPQRAVYALREKIAAIWPDGDTAVFVTAELTGDRSGMAEEDAAVMTQAGVAHLFAVSGLHCAFLVSLLGLLLPVRRRALGAGLSMAVLLFYMVMVGLTPSVVRACIMQIFLLAAPLLRRESDGLTSLSAALLVILLANPFAAAGVSLQLSFAATLGLVCFSQRLSGFFKGLYRGKKRPVRAVVSFVAANLSASLAAMVFTIPLTACYFNTFSLIAPLSNLLILPAAGWSFMLAFVVTLAGFLWLPAARVLGWGVWALVRYVLWMASALTRLPGHALYFSNRYLKYWLVYAYALFTACAITGERRRKYAVAAALAAMTLLLTVGLNVRLSRCGEMNAMAVNVGQGQCTLLYAGDQAVVVDCGSSNSYVDAGSRAADQLESMGIHRLRAVAVTHYHADHTNGLYQLLARLEVQTLYLPDIEDEYGVRERLLRLAEKNGIEVVYVRRTVECPLGGAVLSLYPPVGEGDLNEQGLTALCSAGDFDVLITGDMAGSTERKLVGQYDLPDIEVLMVGHHGSRYSSSQELLQAVRPETAIISVGDNSYGHPTQEAMDRLSQAGAEIYRTDRQGNILVTVHGGD
;
A
#
# COMPACT_ATOMS: atom_id res chain seq x y z
N MET A 1 5.17 -12.85 -36.54
CA MET A 1 4.12 -11.99 -35.96
C MET A 1 3.76 -12.55 -34.59
N ARG A 2 3.82 -11.75 -33.54
CA ARG A 2 3.45 -12.17 -32.16
C ARG A 2 1.92 -12.18 -32.01
N THR A 3 1.24 -13.12 -32.65
CA THR A 3 -0.23 -13.14 -32.74
C THR A 3 -0.90 -13.19 -31.37
N LEU A 4 -0.43 -14.07 -30.48
CA LEU A 4 -0.96 -14.19 -29.12
C LEU A 4 -0.78 -12.88 -28.32
N ALA A 5 0.40 -12.26 -28.40
CA ALA A 5 0.64 -10.99 -27.74
C ALA A 5 -0.26 -9.87 -28.28
N THR A 6 -0.48 -9.83 -29.60
CA THR A 6 -1.40 -8.85 -30.21
C THR A 6 -2.83 -9.01 -29.68
N ILE A 7 -3.35 -10.23 -29.68
CA ILE A 7 -4.71 -10.54 -29.16
C ILE A 7 -4.80 -10.19 -27.67
N ALA A 8 -3.85 -10.69 -26.87
CA ALA A 8 -3.88 -10.53 -25.41
C ALA A 8 -3.76 -9.07 -24.96
N LEU A 9 -2.86 -8.29 -25.60
CA LEU A 9 -2.69 -6.87 -25.27
C LEU A 9 -3.89 -6.03 -25.73
N SER A 10 -4.48 -6.36 -26.88
CA SER A 10 -5.69 -5.67 -27.34
C SER A 10 -6.89 -6.01 -26.45
N PHE A 11 -7.03 -7.27 -26.06
CA PHE A 11 -8.06 -7.69 -25.10
C PHE A 11 -7.86 -6.95 -23.77
N ALA A 12 -6.62 -6.93 -23.24
CA ALA A 12 -6.32 -6.20 -22.02
C ALA A 12 -6.66 -4.71 -22.12
N ALA A 13 -6.30 -4.05 -23.24
CA ALA A 13 -6.64 -2.64 -23.46
C ALA A 13 -8.15 -2.39 -23.38
N GLY A 14 -8.97 -3.28 -23.98
CA GLY A 14 -10.42 -3.21 -23.91
C GLY A 14 -10.95 -3.39 -22.49
N VAL A 15 -10.41 -4.36 -21.72
CA VAL A 15 -10.78 -4.55 -20.31
C VAL A 15 -10.39 -3.36 -19.46
N PHE A 16 -9.14 -2.85 -19.59
CA PHE A 16 -8.70 -1.66 -18.86
C PHE A 16 -9.58 -0.44 -19.16
N ALA A 17 -9.89 -0.20 -20.44
CA ALA A 17 -10.79 0.89 -20.82
C ALA A 17 -12.18 0.72 -20.17
N ALA A 18 -12.74 -0.48 -20.21
CA ALA A 18 -14.04 -0.78 -19.61
C ALA A 18 -14.07 -0.56 -18.11
N VAL A 19 -13.05 -1.03 -17.39
CA VAL A 19 -12.99 -0.95 -15.93
C VAL A 19 -12.65 0.47 -15.45
N LEU A 20 -11.73 1.18 -16.11
CA LEU A 20 -11.29 2.53 -15.68
C LEU A 20 -12.29 3.64 -16.07
N LEU A 21 -13.01 3.49 -17.19
CA LEU A 21 -14.04 4.45 -17.59
C LEU A 21 -15.42 4.16 -16.98
N GLY A 22 -15.53 3.09 -16.21
CA GLY A 22 -16.77 2.60 -15.66
C GLY A 22 -17.56 1.73 -16.65
N VAL A 23 -18.07 0.61 -16.17
CA VAL A 23 -18.85 -0.34 -16.96
C VAL A 23 -20.25 0.26 -17.23
N GLY A 24 -20.67 0.28 -18.51
CA GLY A 24 -21.96 0.86 -18.90
C GLY A 24 -22.35 0.56 -20.36
N VAL A 25 -23.49 1.10 -20.79
CA VAL A 25 -24.04 0.87 -22.13
C VAL A 25 -23.08 1.27 -23.26
N TRP A 26 -22.21 2.24 -23.04
CA TRP A 26 -21.21 2.70 -24.00
C TRP A 26 -20.30 1.57 -24.51
N GLN A 27 -20.04 0.55 -23.68
CA GLN A 27 -19.21 -0.61 -24.04
C GLN A 27 -19.82 -1.41 -25.19
N LEU A 28 -21.15 -1.57 -25.20
CA LEU A 28 -21.85 -2.30 -26.26
C LEU A 28 -21.78 -1.53 -27.58
N TRP A 29 -21.90 -0.19 -27.52
CA TRP A 29 -21.72 0.65 -28.72
C TRP A 29 -20.28 0.61 -29.22
N ALA A 30 -19.29 0.70 -28.34
CA ALA A 30 -17.88 0.59 -28.70
C ALA A 30 -17.55 -0.80 -29.26
N ALA A 31 -18.09 -1.86 -28.66
CA ALA A 31 -17.93 -3.23 -29.18
C ALA A 31 -18.52 -3.37 -30.59
N GLY A 32 -19.72 -2.84 -30.81
CA GLY A 32 -20.37 -2.81 -32.14
C GLY A 32 -19.54 -2.04 -33.17
N ALA A 33 -18.98 -0.89 -32.78
CA ALA A 33 -18.08 -0.10 -33.64
C ALA A 33 -16.79 -0.86 -33.97
N CYS A 34 -16.17 -1.53 -33.01
CA CYS A 34 -14.99 -2.38 -33.22
C CYS A 34 -15.30 -3.57 -34.13
N LEU A 35 -16.46 -4.22 -33.96
CA LEU A 35 -16.92 -5.32 -34.79
C LEU A 35 -17.11 -4.85 -36.21
N LEU A 36 -17.86 -3.75 -36.44
CA LEU A 36 -18.11 -3.18 -37.74
C LEU A 36 -16.81 -2.79 -38.47
N ALA A 37 -15.90 -2.09 -37.78
CA ALA A 37 -14.59 -1.73 -38.31
C ALA A 37 -13.76 -2.97 -38.68
N GLY A 38 -13.80 -4.02 -37.86
CA GLY A 38 -13.15 -5.31 -38.16
C GLY A 38 -13.72 -6.00 -39.40
N LEU A 39 -15.06 -5.96 -39.58
CA LEU A 39 -15.73 -6.49 -40.78
C LEU A 39 -15.43 -5.66 -42.03
N VAL A 40 -15.36 -4.32 -41.91
CA VAL A 40 -14.93 -3.45 -43.03
C VAL A 40 -13.53 -3.80 -43.49
N LEU A 41 -12.58 -4.08 -42.53
CA LEU A 41 -11.24 -4.53 -42.88
C LEU A 41 -11.22 -5.86 -43.64
N LEU A 42 -12.21 -6.73 -43.44
CA LEU A 42 -12.36 -7.95 -44.26
C LEU A 42 -12.62 -7.62 -45.74
N GLY A 43 -13.43 -6.59 -46.01
CA GLY A 43 -13.76 -6.13 -47.36
C GLY A 43 -12.60 -5.45 -48.09
N LEU A 44 -11.65 -4.83 -47.36
CA LEU A 44 -10.52 -4.07 -47.94
C LEU A 44 -9.38 -4.96 -48.48
N LYS A 45 -9.71 -6.08 -49.14
CA LYS A 45 -8.71 -7.03 -49.66
C LYS A 45 -7.78 -6.44 -50.74
N ARG A 46 -8.26 -5.47 -51.50
CA ARG A 46 -7.53 -4.89 -52.64
C ARG A 46 -6.70 -3.65 -52.28
N THR A 47 -7.02 -2.98 -51.18
CA THR A 47 -6.43 -1.68 -50.82
C THR A 47 -5.40 -1.73 -49.70
N MET A 48 -5.39 -2.81 -48.90
CA MET A 48 -4.48 -2.94 -47.76
C MET A 48 -3.59 -4.18 -47.78
N PRO A 49 -2.29 -4.09 -47.37
CA PRO A 49 -1.43 -5.25 -47.23
C PRO A 49 -2.03 -6.29 -46.27
N ALA A 50 -1.98 -7.58 -46.64
CA ALA A 50 -2.60 -8.66 -45.87
C ALA A 50 -2.15 -8.73 -44.40
N ARG A 51 -0.87 -8.44 -44.14
CA ARG A 51 -0.30 -8.42 -42.75
C ARG A 51 -0.90 -7.30 -41.91
N LEU A 52 -1.07 -6.10 -42.44
CA LEU A 52 -1.63 -4.95 -41.74
C LEU A 52 -3.11 -5.15 -41.47
N ARG A 53 -3.85 -5.64 -42.47
CA ARG A 53 -5.27 -5.99 -42.36
C ARG A 53 -5.52 -7.04 -41.29
N LEU A 54 -4.78 -8.16 -41.31
CA LEU A 54 -4.89 -9.21 -40.31
C LEU A 54 -4.62 -8.68 -38.89
N ARG A 55 -3.58 -7.83 -38.70
CA ARG A 55 -3.31 -7.20 -37.39
C ARG A 55 -4.47 -6.32 -36.95
N GLY A 56 -4.98 -5.45 -37.82
CA GLY A 56 -6.10 -4.58 -37.50
C GLY A 56 -7.34 -5.36 -37.09
N MET A 57 -7.66 -6.44 -37.82
CA MET A 57 -8.77 -7.34 -37.48
C MET A 57 -8.57 -8.01 -36.10
N LEU A 58 -7.38 -8.55 -35.83
CA LEU A 58 -7.10 -9.18 -34.55
C LEU A 58 -7.24 -8.19 -33.39
N ILE A 59 -6.78 -6.95 -33.57
CA ILE A 59 -6.92 -5.88 -32.56
C ILE A 59 -8.42 -5.58 -32.34
N LEU A 60 -9.16 -5.30 -33.39
CA LEU A 60 -10.57 -4.89 -33.29
C LEU A 60 -11.47 -5.99 -32.74
N PHE A 61 -11.29 -7.24 -33.16
CA PHE A 61 -12.06 -8.36 -32.62
C PHE A 61 -11.69 -8.68 -31.17
N ALA A 62 -10.41 -8.54 -30.79
CA ALA A 62 -10.01 -8.71 -29.40
C ALA A 62 -10.56 -7.60 -28.50
N LEU A 63 -10.58 -6.34 -28.96
CA LEU A 63 -11.22 -5.22 -28.26
C LEU A 63 -12.74 -5.45 -28.11
N CYS A 64 -13.40 -5.81 -29.20
CA CYS A 64 -14.83 -6.16 -29.17
C CYS A 64 -15.11 -7.26 -28.13
N GLY A 65 -14.37 -8.37 -28.24
CA GLY A 65 -14.49 -9.49 -27.28
C GLY A 65 -14.26 -9.09 -25.84
N ALA A 66 -13.29 -8.20 -25.56
CA ALA A 66 -13.01 -7.70 -24.22
C ALA A 66 -14.17 -6.87 -23.65
N LEU A 67 -14.72 -5.96 -24.45
CA LEU A 67 -15.83 -5.10 -24.03
C LEU A 67 -17.09 -5.92 -23.74
N VAL A 68 -17.43 -6.85 -24.63
CA VAL A 68 -18.57 -7.77 -24.44
C VAL A 68 -18.34 -8.67 -23.22
N TYR A 69 -17.14 -9.24 -23.09
CA TYR A 69 -16.79 -10.10 -21.96
C TYR A 69 -16.93 -9.38 -20.62
N THR A 70 -16.41 -8.14 -20.52
CA THR A 70 -16.49 -7.36 -19.28
C THR A 70 -17.95 -7.05 -18.93
N ALA A 71 -18.78 -6.69 -19.91
CA ALA A 71 -20.20 -6.46 -19.70
C ALA A 71 -20.94 -7.73 -19.25
N LEU A 72 -20.66 -8.87 -19.87
CA LEU A 72 -21.23 -10.17 -19.48
C LEU A 72 -20.76 -10.59 -18.07
N PHE A 73 -19.49 -10.42 -17.75
CA PHE A 73 -18.98 -10.74 -16.41
C PHE A 73 -19.67 -9.89 -15.34
N GLN A 74 -19.83 -8.60 -15.60
CA GLN A 74 -20.58 -7.72 -14.70
C GLN A 74 -22.02 -8.20 -14.52
N ALA A 75 -22.73 -8.46 -15.61
CA ALA A 75 -24.14 -8.86 -15.59
C ALA A 75 -24.37 -10.22 -14.90
N LEU A 76 -23.46 -11.19 -15.12
CA LEU A 76 -23.66 -12.57 -14.65
C LEU A 76 -22.98 -12.85 -13.29
N VAL A 77 -21.91 -12.13 -12.92
CA VAL A 77 -21.15 -12.44 -11.72
C VAL A 77 -21.28 -11.34 -10.66
N GLN A 78 -21.10 -10.06 -11.04
CA GLN A 78 -21.13 -8.95 -10.09
C GLN A 78 -22.56 -8.51 -9.76
N ALA A 79 -23.39 -8.20 -10.76
CA ALA A 79 -24.71 -7.61 -10.57
C ALA A 79 -25.65 -8.46 -9.68
N PRO A 80 -25.67 -9.80 -9.76
CA PRO A 80 -26.52 -10.60 -8.87
C PRO A 80 -26.12 -10.53 -7.40
N VAL A 81 -24.84 -10.22 -7.11
CA VAL A 81 -24.32 -10.08 -5.76
C VAL A 81 -24.57 -8.66 -5.27
N THR A 82 -24.27 -7.65 -6.06
CA THR A 82 -24.45 -6.24 -5.67
C THR A 82 -25.92 -5.86 -5.53
N ALA A 83 -26.83 -6.54 -6.23
CA ALA A 83 -28.29 -6.35 -6.06
C ALA A 83 -28.82 -6.73 -4.67
N ARG A 84 -28.07 -7.53 -3.90
CA ARG A 84 -28.40 -7.91 -2.50
C ARG A 84 -27.83 -6.92 -1.49
N CYS A 85 -26.92 -6.04 -1.90
CA CYS A 85 -26.27 -5.10 -0.99
C CYS A 85 -27.26 -4.06 -0.46
N GLY A 86 -27.02 -3.62 0.79
CA GLY A 86 -27.92 -2.73 1.53
C GLY A 86 -29.01 -3.46 2.32
N GLN A 87 -29.15 -4.77 2.18
CA GLN A 87 -30.20 -5.56 2.84
C GLN A 87 -29.63 -6.64 3.78
N MET A 88 -30.41 -7.05 4.75
CA MET A 88 -30.19 -8.27 5.51
C MET A 88 -30.61 -9.47 4.68
N GLY A 89 -29.78 -10.51 4.62
CA GLY A 89 -30.09 -11.69 3.84
C GLY A 89 -29.26 -12.90 4.22
N GLU A 90 -29.75 -14.08 3.88
CA GLU A 90 -29.01 -15.32 4.06
C GLU A 90 -27.89 -15.43 3.04
N PHE A 91 -26.80 -16.04 3.46
CA PHE A 91 -25.70 -16.39 2.60
C PHE A 91 -25.27 -17.84 2.83
N SER A 92 -24.68 -18.42 1.79
CA SER A 92 -24.00 -19.71 1.87
C SER A 92 -22.78 -19.67 0.93
N GLY A 93 -21.69 -20.27 1.36
CA GLY A 93 -20.48 -20.30 0.55
C GLY A 93 -19.39 -21.21 1.10
N THR A 94 -18.44 -21.55 0.24
CA THR A 94 -17.29 -22.37 0.61
C THR A 94 -16.14 -21.49 1.10
N VAL A 95 -15.61 -21.78 2.26
CA VAL A 95 -14.44 -21.13 2.86
C VAL A 95 -13.21 -21.37 1.97
N LEU A 96 -12.52 -20.30 1.59
CA LEU A 96 -11.35 -20.36 0.69
C LEU A 96 -10.01 -20.29 1.43
N SER A 97 -9.98 -19.64 2.58
CA SER A 97 -8.79 -19.47 3.43
C SER A 97 -9.19 -19.51 4.89
N ARG A 98 -8.25 -19.82 5.79
CA ARG A 98 -8.49 -19.65 7.23
C ARG A 98 -8.85 -18.21 7.56
N PRO A 99 -9.61 -17.98 8.63
CA PRO A 99 -9.91 -16.65 9.12
C PRO A 99 -8.64 -15.85 9.43
N VAL A 100 -8.73 -14.54 9.22
CA VAL A 100 -7.73 -13.57 9.66
C VAL A 100 -8.33 -12.80 10.83
N GLU A 101 -7.63 -12.77 11.96
CA GLU A 101 -8.03 -12.00 13.13
C GLU A 101 -8.05 -10.51 12.81
N THR A 102 -9.04 -9.82 13.34
CA THR A 102 -9.23 -8.37 13.24
C THR A 102 -9.54 -7.83 14.63
N GLU A 103 -9.47 -6.54 14.84
CA GLU A 103 -9.82 -5.91 16.13
C GLU A 103 -11.22 -6.27 16.65
N TRP A 104 -12.16 -6.59 15.73
CA TRP A 104 -13.57 -6.83 16.03
C TRP A 104 -14.02 -8.29 15.82
N GLY A 105 -13.09 -9.23 15.73
CA GLY A 105 -13.38 -10.64 15.48
C GLY A 105 -12.53 -11.23 14.36
N VAL A 106 -13.16 -11.94 13.42
CA VAL A 106 -12.46 -12.59 12.30
C VAL A 106 -13.03 -12.20 10.95
N ARG A 107 -12.15 -12.20 9.94
CA ARG A 107 -12.49 -11.99 8.53
C ARG A 107 -12.20 -13.26 7.74
N VAL A 108 -13.20 -13.76 7.03
CA VAL A 108 -13.13 -15.01 6.25
C VAL A 108 -13.50 -14.76 4.80
N THR A 109 -12.65 -15.21 3.86
CA THR A 109 -12.99 -15.16 2.42
C THR A 109 -13.75 -16.43 2.04
N ILE A 110 -14.95 -16.26 1.49
CA ILE A 110 -15.77 -17.36 0.97
C ILE A 110 -16.01 -17.20 -0.54
N ARG A 111 -16.33 -18.31 -1.21
CA ARG A 111 -16.94 -18.31 -2.54
C ARG A 111 -18.44 -18.55 -2.37
N LEU A 112 -19.25 -17.62 -2.83
CA LEU A 112 -20.70 -17.72 -2.74
C LEU A 112 -21.23 -18.93 -3.52
N SER A 113 -22.16 -19.67 -2.94
CA SER A 113 -22.78 -20.84 -3.55
C SER A 113 -23.51 -20.45 -4.83
N GLY A 114 -23.30 -21.22 -5.90
CA GLY A 114 -23.91 -20.96 -7.20
C GLY A 114 -23.32 -19.77 -7.98
N SER A 115 -22.25 -19.16 -7.50
CA SER A 115 -21.58 -18.02 -8.15
C SER A 115 -20.06 -18.18 -8.23
N ALA A 116 -19.45 -17.51 -9.21
CA ALA A 116 -18.00 -17.33 -9.26
C ALA A 116 -17.51 -16.22 -8.32
N ALA A 117 -18.42 -15.41 -7.79
CA ALA A 117 -18.12 -14.28 -6.92
C ALA A 117 -17.59 -14.76 -5.55
N LYS A 118 -16.68 -13.96 -5.01
CA LYS A 118 -16.21 -14.10 -3.63
C LYS A 118 -16.89 -13.04 -2.75
N ALA A 119 -16.97 -13.34 -1.46
CA ALA A 119 -17.35 -12.40 -0.42
C ALA A 119 -16.38 -12.49 0.76
N GLU A 120 -16.21 -11.40 1.50
CA GLU A 120 -15.54 -11.41 2.80
C GLU A 120 -16.61 -11.37 3.90
N VAL A 121 -16.57 -12.34 4.80
CA VAL A 121 -17.47 -12.46 5.96
C VAL A 121 -16.73 -11.95 7.19
N TYR A 122 -17.32 -11.00 7.88
CA TYR A 122 -16.87 -10.50 9.18
C TYR A 122 -17.75 -11.13 10.25
N ALA A 123 -17.13 -11.84 11.18
CA ALA A 123 -17.80 -12.61 12.22
C ALA A 123 -17.03 -12.55 13.55
N ASP A 124 -17.65 -13.00 14.63
CA ASP A 124 -17.07 -13.04 15.96
C ASP A 124 -15.83 -13.96 16.04
N ALA A 125 -14.98 -13.76 17.04
CA ALA A 125 -13.71 -14.48 17.21
C ALA A 125 -13.89 -16.00 17.38
N GLU A 126 -15.08 -16.47 17.79
CA GLU A 126 -15.38 -17.91 17.92
C GLU A 126 -15.22 -18.70 16.61
N TYR A 127 -15.33 -18.00 15.44
CA TYR A 127 -15.16 -18.60 14.11
C TYR A 127 -13.70 -18.63 13.62
N ALA A 128 -12.71 -18.37 14.48
CA ALA A 128 -11.30 -18.44 14.14
C ALA A 128 -10.83 -19.83 13.69
N GLY A 129 -11.53 -20.89 14.09
CA GLY A 129 -11.22 -22.27 13.75
C GLY A 129 -11.68 -22.77 12.39
N LEU A 130 -12.29 -21.93 11.55
CA LEU A 130 -12.78 -22.35 10.23
C LEU A 130 -11.64 -22.78 9.31
N GLU A 131 -11.88 -23.87 8.55
CA GLU A 131 -10.91 -24.43 7.62
C GLU A 131 -11.35 -24.30 6.15
N PRO A 132 -10.41 -24.18 5.21
CA PRO A 132 -10.70 -24.16 3.78
C PRO A 132 -11.46 -25.40 3.33
N GLY A 133 -12.55 -25.19 2.58
CA GLY A 133 -13.41 -26.25 2.10
C GLY A 133 -14.66 -26.51 2.92
N GLN A 134 -14.75 -25.95 4.11
CA GLN A 134 -15.98 -25.96 4.88
C GLN A 134 -17.07 -25.12 4.19
N GLN A 135 -18.33 -25.49 4.38
CA GLN A 135 -19.46 -24.69 3.95
C GLN A 135 -19.89 -23.81 5.14
N LEU A 136 -19.90 -22.50 4.90
CA LEU A 136 -20.33 -21.51 5.88
C LEU A 136 -21.65 -20.91 5.42
N SER A 137 -22.64 -20.90 6.31
CA SER A 137 -23.93 -20.29 6.06
C SER A 137 -24.44 -19.53 7.28
N GLY A 138 -25.30 -18.55 7.04
CA GLY A 138 -25.90 -17.73 8.07
C GLY A 138 -26.58 -16.51 7.50
N THR A 139 -26.93 -15.57 8.39
CA THR A 139 -27.54 -14.29 8.02
C THR A 139 -26.52 -13.17 8.19
N ALA A 140 -26.45 -12.28 7.20
CA ALA A 140 -25.54 -11.14 7.23
C ALA A 140 -26.19 -9.89 6.64
N GLN A 141 -25.65 -8.75 7.05
CA GLN A 141 -25.88 -7.50 6.33
C GLN A 141 -24.91 -7.44 5.15
N TRP A 142 -25.47 -7.32 3.94
CA TRP A 142 -24.71 -7.27 2.70
C TRP A 142 -24.28 -5.83 2.40
N GLN A 143 -23.01 -5.63 2.11
CA GLN A 143 -22.45 -4.35 1.66
C GLN A 143 -21.68 -4.54 0.36
N ASP A 144 -21.73 -3.55 -0.53
CA ASP A 144 -21.01 -3.59 -1.80
C ASP A 144 -19.49 -3.52 -1.58
N GLY A 145 -18.77 -4.51 -2.12
CA GLY A 145 -17.30 -4.52 -2.10
C GLY A 145 -16.64 -3.47 -3.00
N ALA A 146 -17.41 -2.81 -3.89
CA ALA A 146 -16.92 -1.70 -4.70
C ALA A 146 -16.99 -0.36 -3.95
N ARG A 147 -17.75 -0.28 -2.85
CA ARG A 147 -17.94 0.94 -2.07
C ARG A 147 -17.76 0.68 -0.59
N ILE A 148 -16.91 1.46 0.03
CA ILE A 148 -16.84 1.58 1.48
C ILE A 148 -17.44 2.94 1.83
N ARG A 149 -18.66 2.92 2.42
CA ARG A 149 -19.47 4.12 2.64
C ARG A 149 -19.70 4.87 1.34
N GLU A 150 -19.18 6.09 1.17
CA GLU A 150 -19.35 6.91 -0.03
C GLU A 150 -18.18 6.81 -1.02
N ASN A 151 -17.06 6.16 -0.64
CA ASN A 151 -15.86 6.06 -1.48
C ASN A 151 -15.85 4.81 -2.36
N ASP A 152 -15.52 4.98 -3.63
CA ASP A 152 -15.26 3.89 -4.56
C ASP A 152 -13.91 3.23 -4.24
N VAL A 153 -13.93 1.92 -3.98
CA VAL A 153 -12.76 1.13 -3.60
C VAL A 153 -12.55 -0.04 -4.55
N THR A 154 -11.35 -0.14 -5.11
CA THR A 154 -11.01 -1.22 -6.04
C THR A 154 -10.31 -2.42 -5.38
N ALA A 155 -9.93 -2.30 -4.10
CA ALA A 155 -9.14 -3.30 -3.39
C ALA A 155 -9.84 -4.66 -3.27
N PHE A 156 -11.14 -4.69 -3.10
CA PHE A 156 -11.95 -5.91 -2.98
C PHE A 156 -12.30 -6.47 -4.36
N THR A 157 -12.87 -5.65 -5.23
CA THR A 157 -13.32 -6.08 -6.56
C THR A 157 -12.17 -6.58 -7.43
N SER A 158 -10.97 -6.01 -7.31
CA SER A 158 -9.77 -6.49 -7.99
C SER A 158 -9.35 -7.91 -7.58
N ARG A 159 -9.74 -8.38 -6.39
CA ARG A 159 -9.54 -9.75 -5.88
C ARG A 159 -10.73 -10.68 -6.19
N GLY A 160 -11.80 -10.15 -6.82
CA GLY A 160 -13.03 -10.85 -7.11
C GLY A 160 -14.00 -10.94 -5.93
N VAL A 161 -13.81 -10.09 -4.91
CA VAL A 161 -14.70 -9.92 -3.77
C VAL A 161 -15.69 -8.82 -4.11
N PHE A 162 -16.97 -9.16 -4.25
CA PHE A 162 -18.02 -8.22 -4.66
C PHE A 162 -18.99 -7.88 -3.54
N ALA A 163 -18.95 -8.61 -2.42
CA ALA A 163 -19.73 -8.30 -1.23
C ALA A 163 -18.90 -8.42 0.04
N LEU A 164 -19.18 -7.55 1.01
CA LEU A 164 -18.75 -7.63 2.39
C LEU A 164 -19.98 -8.02 3.23
N LEU A 165 -19.85 -9.08 3.99
CA LEU A 165 -20.93 -9.71 4.75
C LEU A 165 -20.66 -9.55 6.24
N TYR A 166 -21.41 -8.70 6.90
CA TYR A 166 -21.33 -8.52 8.36
C TYR A 166 -22.32 -9.49 9.01
N ALA A 167 -21.81 -10.56 9.60
CA ALA A 167 -22.63 -11.60 10.22
C ALA A 167 -23.54 -11.01 11.31
N ARG A 168 -24.77 -11.52 11.37
CA ARG A 168 -25.76 -11.16 12.38
C ARG A 168 -26.38 -12.44 12.93
N GLY A 169 -25.97 -12.79 14.14
CA GLY A 169 -26.34 -14.04 14.78
C GLY A 169 -25.40 -15.22 14.44
N PRO A 170 -25.71 -16.41 14.91
CA PRO A 170 -24.84 -17.57 14.77
C PRO A 170 -24.68 -18.02 13.32
N LEU A 171 -23.44 -18.41 12.97
CA LEU A 171 -23.12 -19.00 11.68
C LEU A 171 -23.07 -20.52 11.82
N THR A 172 -23.46 -21.22 10.77
CA THR A 172 -23.38 -22.68 10.69
C THR A 172 -22.21 -23.06 9.79
N ALA A 173 -21.28 -23.85 10.31
CA ALA A 173 -20.16 -24.39 9.57
C ALA A 173 -20.31 -25.92 9.42
N GLU A 174 -20.33 -26.38 8.18
CA GLU A 174 -20.40 -27.81 7.85
C GLU A 174 -19.05 -28.25 7.23
N GLU A 175 -18.70 -29.53 7.38
CA GLU A 175 -17.41 -30.04 6.86
C GLU A 175 -17.25 -29.88 5.33
N GLY A 176 -18.35 -29.93 4.58
CA GLY A 176 -18.37 -29.71 3.15
C GLY A 176 -17.32 -30.55 2.41
N SER A 177 -16.37 -29.87 1.76
CA SER A 177 -15.28 -30.51 1.01
C SER A 177 -13.90 -30.38 1.70
N ALA A 178 -13.84 -30.04 2.99
CA ALA A 178 -12.59 -29.76 3.71
C ALA A 178 -11.56 -30.89 3.64
N GLY A 179 -12.00 -32.16 3.65
CA GLY A 179 -11.16 -33.34 3.51
C GLY A 179 -10.58 -33.59 2.09
N SER A 180 -11.05 -32.85 1.08
CA SER A 180 -10.63 -33.07 -0.31
C SER A 180 -9.16 -32.73 -0.54
N ILE A 181 -8.48 -33.46 -1.43
CA ILE A 181 -7.11 -33.21 -1.91
C ILE A 181 -6.97 -31.83 -2.57
N ARG A 182 -8.07 -31.25 -3.04
CA ARG A 182 -8.11 -29.90 -3.61
C ARG A 182 -7.57 -28.84 -2.65
N TRP A 183 -7.75 -29.03 -1.33
CA TRP A 183 -7.34 -28.09 -0.28
C TRP A 183 -5.96 -28.41 0.31
N LEU A 184 -5.27 -29.43 -0.27
CA LEU A 184 -3.91 -29.77 0.17
C LEU A 184 -2.94 -28.59 0.13
N PRO A 185 -2.93 -27.71 -0.90
CA PRO A 185 -2.03 -26.55 -0.90
C PRO A 185 -2.30 -25.56 0.24
N GLN A 186 -3.57 -25.29 0.57
CA GLN A 186 -3.94 -24.42 1.69
C GLN A 186 -3.59 -25.02 3.05
N ARG A 187 -3.79 -26.34 3.22
CA ARG A 187 -3.32 -27.06 4.44
C ARG A 187 -1.81 -27.04 4.56
N ALA A 188 -1.10 -27.19 3.44
CA ALA A 188 0.37 -27.17 3.41
C ALA A 188 0.94 -25.81 3.87
N VAL A 189 0.32 -24.68 3.50
CA VAL A 189 0.81 -23.36 3.94
C VAL A 189 0.68 -23.18 5.45
N TYR A 190 -0.38 -23.69 6.08
CA TYR A 190 -0.55 -23.61 7.52
C TYR A 190 0.43 -24.51 8.27
N ALA A 191 0.61 -25.75 7.82
CA ALA A 191 1.63 -26.63 8.38
C ALA A 191 3.05 -26.04 8.25
N LEU A 192 3.30 -25.32 7.14
CA LEU A 192 4.58 -24.64 6.92
C LEU A 192 4.76 -23.51 7.96
N ARG A 193 3.73 -22.67 8.20
CA ARG A 193 3.78 -21.59 9.18
C ARG A 193 4.00 -22.08 10.60
N GLU A 194 3.29 -23.13 11.02
CA GLU A 194 3.50 -23.75 12.33
C GLU A 194 4.94 -24.26 12.47
N LYS A 195 5.47 -24.86 11.41
CA LYS A 195 6.85 -25.36 11.43
C LYS A 195 7.86 -24.22 11.46
N ILE A 196 7.64 -23.14 10.74
CA ILE A 196 8.47 -21.92 10.77
C ILE A 196 8.50 -21.35 12.20
N ALA A 197 7.35 -21.16 12.84
CA ALA A 197 7.27 -20.67 14.22
C ALA A 197 8.01 -21.60 15.22
N ALA A 198 7.96 -22.91 15.02
CA ALA A 198 8.67 -23.88 15.88
C ALA A 198 10.20 -23.84 15.69
N ILE A 199 10.70 -23.48 14.49
CA ILE A 199 12.12 -23.37 14.19
C ILE A 199 12.71 -22.06 14.73
N TRP A 200 12.03 -20.93 14.52
CA TRP A 200 12.44 -19.58 14.92
C TRP A 200 11.48 -18.98 15.98
N PRO A 201 11.70 -19.26 17.26
CA PRO A 201 10.82 -18.79 18.33
C PRO A 201 11.03 -17.30 18.67
N ASP A 202 12.01 -16.63 18.07
CA ASP A 202 12.30 -15.19 18.26
C ASP A 202 11.24 -14.24 17.65
N GLY A 203 10.25 -14.77 16.96
CA GLY A 203 9.17 -14.01 16.35
C GLY A 203 9.58 -13.31 15.05
N ASP A 204 10.49 -12.34 15.08
CA ASP A 204 10.89 -11.52 13.93
C ASP A 204 11.35 -12.35 12.73
N THR A 205 12.25 -13.33 12.97
CA THR A 205 12.75 -14.20 11.90
C THR A 205 11.64 -15.10 11.35
N ALA A 206 10.77 -15.64 12.22
CA ALA A 206 9.63 -16.44 11.80
C ALA A 206 8.67 -15.64 10.92
N VAL A 207 8.37 -14.42 11.33
CA VAL A 207 7.48 -13.51 10.57
C VAL A 207 8.09 -13.16 9.22
N PHE A 208 9.39 -12.79 9.18
CA PHE A 208 10.09 -12.49 7.94
C PHE A 208 10.09 -13.68 6.98
N VAL A 209 10.45 -14.88 7.47
CA VAL A 209 10.47 -16.12 6.67
C VAL A 209 9.07 -16.49 6.21
N THR A 210 8.05 -16.32 7.04
CA THR A 210 6.64 -16.55 6.67
C THR A 210 6.23 -15.60 5.55
N ALA A 211 6.53 -14.31 5.67
CA ALA A 211 6.25 -13.32 4.62
C ALA A 211 6.98 -13.65 3.31
N GLU A 212 8.25 -14.07 3.39
CA GLU A 212 9.08 -14.41 2.25
C GLU A 212 8.60 -15.69 1.52
N LEU A 213 8.24 -16.75 2.26
CA LEU A 213 7.82 -18.02 1.69
C LEU A 213 6.36 -18.08 1.27
N THR A 214 5.47 -17.37 1.97
CA THR A 214 4.02 -17.46 1.78
C THR A 214 3.36 -16.18 1.31
N GLY A 215 4.06 -15.03 1.41
CA GLY A 215 3.50 -13.71 1.11
C GLY A 215 2.63 -13.13 2.23
N ASP A 216 2.52 -13.80 3.37
CA ASP A 216 1.76 -13.33 4.52
C ASP A 216 2.60 -12.43 5.42
N ARG A 217 2.17 -11.18 5.56
CA ARG A 217 2.84 -10.12 6.33
C ARG A 217 2.10 -9.77 7.62
N SER A 218 1.04 -10.48 7.98
CA SER A 218 0.15 -10.12 9.08
C SER A 218 0.83 -9.97 10.44
N GLY A 219 1.96 -10.66 10.64
CA GLY A 219 2.75 -10.53 11.87
C GLY A 219 3.93 -9.55 11.80
N MET A 220 4.14 -8.86 10.66
CA MET A 220 5.29 -7.97 10.50
C MET A 220 5.09 -6.68 11.29
N ALA A 221 6.12 -6.28 12.04
CA ALA A 221 6.11 -5.00 12.72
C ALA A 221 6.00 -3.86 11.69
N GLU A 222 5.18 -2.86 11.99
CA GLU A 222 4.94 -1.72 11.11
C GLU A 222 6.22 -0.96 10.78
N GLU A 223 7.14 -0.90 11.73
CA GLU A 223 8.47 -0.32 11.56
C GLU A 223 9.28 -1.04 10.48
N ASP A 224 9.36 -2.38 10.54
CA ASP A 224 10.11 -3.16 9.55
C ASP A 224 9.48 -3.03 8.16
N ALA A 225 8.15 -3.03 8.09
CA ALA A 225 7.41 -2.81 6.85
C ALA A 225 7.67 -1.42 6.26
N ALA A 226 7.72 -0.37 7.10
CA ALA A 226 8.04 1.00 6.70
C ALA A 226 9.48 1.11 6.17
N VAL A 227 10.47 0.57 6.89
CA VAL A 227 11.88 0.55 6.50
C VAL A 227 12.07 -0.17 5.17
N MET A 228 11.44 -1.34 4.97
CA MET A 228 11.53 -2.10 3.72
C MET A 228 10.87 -1.36 2.55
N THR A 229 9.81 -0.59 2.82
CA THR A 229 9.13 0.24 1.81
C THR A 229 10.00 1.43 1.41
N GLN A 230 10.57 2.15 2.36
CA GLN A 230 11.49 3.26 2.10
C GLN A 230 12.77 2.83 1.39
N ALA A 231 13.33 1.67 1.76
CA ALA A 231 14.45 1.06 1.05
C ALA A 231 14.10 0.62 -0.38
N GLY A 232 12.81 0.60 -0.76
CA GLY A 232 12.33 0.17 -2.08
C GLY A 232 12.36 -1.34 -2.31
N VAL A 233 12.40 -2.13 -1.22
CA VAL A 233 12.47 -3.60 -1.26
C VAL A 233 11.24 -4.31 -0.68
N ALA A 234 10.16 -3.58 -0.39
CA ALA A 234 8.88 -4.16 0.08
C ALA A 234 8.32 -5.25 -0.85
N HIS A 235 8.72 -5.25 -2.14
CA HIS A 235 8.35 -6.27 -3.12
C HIS A 235 8.94 -7.66 -2.82
N LEU A 236 9.90 -7.78 -1.89
CA LEU A 236 10.40 -9.08 -1.39
C LEU A 236 9.31 -9.88 -0.68
N PHE A 237 8.37 -9.22 -0.03
CA PHE A 237 7.26 -9.87 0.66
C PHE A 237 6.04 -10.11 -0.24
N ALA A 238 6.05 -9.58 -1.45
CA ALA A 238 5.09 -9.97 -2.47
C ALA A 238 5.69 -11.11 -3.28
N VAL A 239 5.18 -12.33 -3.10
CA VAL A 239 5.69 -13.47 -3.88
C VAL A 239 5.72 -13.11 -5.36
N SER A 240 6.92 -13.18 -5.95
CA SER A 240 7.25 -12.60 -7.25
C SER A 240 7.91 -13.61 -8.18
N GLY A 241 8.23 -13.16 -9.40
CA GLY A 241 8.99 -13.96 -10.37
C GLY A 241 10.34 -14.45 -9.85
N LEU A 242 10.94 -13.70 -8.93
CA LEU A 242 12.22 -14.06 -8.31
C LEU A 242 12.08 -15.31 -7.43
N HIS A 243 11.04 -15.39 -6.59
CA HIS A 243 10.72 -16.55 -5.75
C HIS A 243 10.45 -17.80 -6.60
N CYS A 244 9.68 -17.66 -7.69
CA CYS A 244 9.45 -18.76 -8.63
C CYS A 244 10.77 -19.23 -9.29
N ALA A 245 11.66 -18.31 -9.65
CA ALA A 245 12.95 -18.64 -10.21
C ALA A 245 13.87 -19.32 -9.18
N PHE A 246 13.88 -18.87 -7.93
CA PHE A 246 14.62 -19.51 -6.84
C PHE A 246 14.11 -20.92 -6.57
N LEU A 247 12.79 -21.12 -6.54
CA LEU A 247 12.18 -22.44 -6.35
C LEU A 247 12.58 -23.41 -7.49
N VAL A 248 12.52 -22.97 -8.75
CA VAL A 248 12.96 -23.79 -9.89
C VAL A 248 14.46 -24.08 -9.83
N SER A 249 15.28 -23.10 -9.42
CA SER A 249 16.73 -23.29 -9.27
C SER A 249 17.05 -24.26 -8.15
N LEU A 250 16.35 -24.15 -7.01
CA LEU A 250 16.48 -25.07 -5.88
C LEU A 250 16.10 -26.51 -6.26
N LEU A 251 15.00 -26.69 -6.99
CA LEU A 251 14.60 -28.00 -7.51
C LEU A 251 15.66 -28.58 -8.45
N GLY A 252 16.23 -27.75 -9.33
CA GLY A 252 17.33 -28.15 -10.21
C GLY A 252 18.61 -28.60 -9.48
N LEU A 253 18.87 -28.00 -8.30
CA LEU A 253 20.00 -28.33 -7.44
C LEU A 253 19.74 -29.59 -6.63
N LEU A 254 18.56 -29.75 -6.05
CA LEU A 254 18.21 -30.87 -5.16
C LEU A 254 17.88 -32.16 -5.94
N LEU A 255 17.32 -32.01 -7.14
CA LEU A 255 16.84 -33.09 -7.97
C LEU A 255 17.58 -33.09 -9.34
N PRO A 256 18.81 -33.63 -9.42
CA PRO A 256 19.57 -33.70 -10.67
C PRO A 256 18.92 -34.70 -11.64
N VAL A 257 17.79 -34.34 -12.24
CA VAL A 257 17.05 -35.19 -13.15
C VAL A 257 17.75 -35.21 -14.50
N ARG A 258 18.28 -36.35 -14.90
CA ARG A 258 18.99 -36.54 -16.20
C ARG A 258 18.08 -36.28 -17.42
N ARG A 259 16.77 -36.51 -17.29
CA ARG A 259 15.78 -36.28 -18.35
C ARG A 259 15.21 -34.85 -18.26
N ARG A 260 15.63 -33.96 -19.16
CA ARG A 260 15.17 -32.53 -19.20
C ARG A 260 13.65 -32.38 -19.16
N ALA A 261 12.91 -33.23 -19.88
CA ALA A 261 11.45 -33.18 -19.91
C ALA A 261 10.82 -33.48 -18.53
N LEU A 262 11.36 -34.48 -17.82
CA LEU A 262 10.86 -34.84 -16.50
C LEU A 262 11.16 -33.73 -15.48
N GLY A 263 12.37 -33.16 -15.50
CA GLY A 263 12.73 -32.02 -14.64
C GLY A 263 11.87 -30.79 -14.88
N ALA A 264 11.62 -30.45 -16.14
CA ALA A 264 10.73 -29.34 -16.49
C ALA A 264 9.28 -29.63 -16.06
N GLY A 265 8.77 -30.86 -16.30
CA GLY A 265 7.42 -31.25 -15.87
C GLY A 265 7.24 -31.19 -14.37
N LEU A 266 8.22 -31.69 -13.59
CA LEU A 266 8.20 -31.60 -12.13
C LEU A 266 8.23 -30.14 -11.63
N SER A 267 9.10 -29.31 -12.23
CA SER A 267 9.17 -27.88 -11.90
C SER A 267 7.86 -27.16 -12.19
N MET A 268 7.20 -27.45 -13.31
CA MET A 268 5.87 -26.89 -13.65
C MET A 268 4.81 -27.34 -12.64
N ALA A 269 4.79 -28.62 -12.24
CA ALA A 269 3.85 -29.13 -11.23
C ALA A 269 4.05 -28.45 -9.87
N VAL A 270 5.30 -28.29 -9.41
CA VAL A 270 5.62 -27.61 -8.16
C VAL A 270 5.25 -26.13 -8.23
N LEU A 271 5.48 -25.44 -9.36
CA LEU A 271 5.06 -24.05 -9.54
C LEU A 271 3.54 -23.90 -9.48
N LEU A 272 2.78 -24.82 -10.08
CA LEU A 272 1.31 -24.82 -10.00
C LEU A 272 0.83 -25.05 -8.57
N PHE A 273 1.43 -26.00 -7.85
CA PHE A 273 1.13 -26.23 -6.44
C PHE A 273 1.44 -25.00 -5.59
N TYR A 274 2.63 -24.42 -5.76
CA TYR A 274 3.07 -23.22 -5.04
C TYR A 274 2.17 -22.01 -5.32
N MET A 275 1.74 -21.83 -6.57
CA MET A 275 0.83 -20.76 -6.99
C MET A 275 -0.51 -20.84 -6.23
N VAL A 276 -1.05 -22.05 -6.05
CA VAL A 276 -2.31 -22.24 -5.30
C VAL A 276 -2.07 -22.11 -3.79
N MET A 277 -0.94 -22.61 -3.29
CA MET A 277 -0.54 -22.55 -1.88
C MET A 277 -0.43 -21.12 -1.38
N VAL A 278 0.21 -20.24 -2.15
CA VAL A 278 0.43 -18.82 -1.78
C VAL A 278 -0.79 -17.95 -2.05
N GLY A 279 -1.78 -18.45 -2.80
CA GLY A 279 -3.06 -17.76 -3.05
C GLY A 279 -3.04 -16.90 -4.30
N LEU A 280 -3.21 -17.42 -5.45
CA LEU A 280 -3.52 -16.91 -6.80
C LEU A 280 -3.48 -15.36 -6.99
N THR A 281 -2.54 -14.66 -6.32
CA THR A 281 -2.39 -13.21 -6.50
C THR A 281 -1.88 -12.90 -7.91
N PRO A 282 -2.21 -11.74 -8.50
CA PRO A 282 -1.79 -11.39 -9.85
C PRO A 282 -0.28 -11.52 -10.10
N SER A 283 0.54 -11.15 -9.11
CA SER A 283 2.01 -11.25 -9.19
C SER A 283 2.49 -12.71 -9.27
N VAL A 284 1.93 -13.58 -8.44
CA VAL A 284 2.27 -15.01 -8.42
C VAL A 284 1.81 -15.71 -9.69
N VAL A 285 0.56 -15.48 -10.10
CA VAL A 285 -0.01 -16.06 -11.34
C VAL A 285 0.82 -15.68 -12.55
N ARG A 286 1.16 -14.38 -12.70
CA ARG A 286 2.03 -13.90 -13.77
C ARG A 286 3.38 -14.62 -13.74
N ALA A 287 4.02 -14.66 -12.56
CA ALA A 287 5.34 -15.26 -12.40
C ALA A 287 5.36 -16.75 -12.76
N CYS A 288 4.40 -17.51 -12.25
CA CYS A 288 4.29 -18.94 -12.54
C CYS A 288 4.01 -19.21 -14.02
N ILE A 289 3.09 -18.47 -14.65
CA ILE A 289 2.81 -18.62 -16.07
C ILE A 289 4.04 -18.31 -16.92
N MET A 290 4.76 -17.23 -16.62
CA MET A 290 5.97 -16.88 -17.36
C MET A 290 7.07 -17.93 -17.20
N GLN A 291 7.26 -18.49 -15.99
CA GLN A 291 8.21 -19.57 -15.75
C GLN A 291 7.80 -20.88 -16.43
N ILE A 292 6.50 -21.21 -16.44
CA ILE A 292 5.96 -22.35 -17.18
C ILE A 292 6.25 -22.20 -18.67
N PHE A 293 6.03 -21.02 -19.27
CA PHE A 293 6.38 -20.76 -20.67
C PHE A 293 7.88 -20.92 -20.92
N LEU A 294 8.74 -20.44 -20.01
CA LEU A 294 10.19 -20.59 -20.11
C LEU A 294 10.61 -22.07 -20.07
N LEU A 295 10.02 -22.86 -19.17
CA LEU A 295 10.32 -24.30 -19.03
C LEU A 295 9.74 -25.13 -20.17
N ALA A 296 8.56 -24.77 -20.71
CA ALA A 296 7.90 -25.48 -21.79
C ALA A 296 8.52 -25.18 -23.17
N ALA A 297 9.07 -23.99 -23.40
CA ALA A 297 9.58 -23.57 -24.70
C ALA A 297 10.63 -24.54 -25.29
N PRO A 298 11.66 -25.00 -24.56
CA PRO A 298 12.62 -25.99 -25.08
C PRO A 298 11.98 -27.34 -25.37
N LEU A 299 10.95 -27.76 -24.61
CA LEU A 299 10.22 -29.01 -24.82
C LEU A 299 9.41 -28.98 -26.12
N LEU A 300 8.88 -27.81 -26.47
CA LEU A 300 8.12 -27.56 -27.70
C LEU A 300 9.02 -27.15 -28.87
N ARG A 301 10.35 -27.17 -28.69
CA ARG A 301 11.36 -26.70 -29.66
C ARG A 301 11.05 -25.27 -30.16
N ARG A 302 10.66 -24.39 -29.24
CA ARG A 302 10.37 -22.97 -29.48
C ARG A 302 11.31 -22.10 -28.65
N GLU A 303 11.58 -20.90 -29.14
CA GLU A 303 12.24 -19.87 -28.35
C GLU A 303 11.25 -19.24 -27.38
N SER A 304 11.70 -18.97 -26.16
CA SER A 304 10.89 -18.23 -25.18
C SER A 304 10.85 -16.75 -25.55
N ASP A 305 9.64 -16.16 -25.60
CA ASP A 305 9.44 -14.74 -25.85
C ASP A 305 8.78 -14.10 -24.62
N GLY A 306 9.53 -13.23 -23.93
CA GLY A 306 9.10 -12.59 -22.70
C GLY A 306 7.82 -11.75 -22.85
N LEU A 307 7.64 -11.06 -23.99
CA LEU A 307 6.43 -10.27 -24.23
C LEU A 307 5.21 -11.17 -24.46
N THR A 308 5.38 -12.26 -25.18
CA THR A 308 4.27 -13.22 -25.41
C THR A 308 3.85 -13.92 -24.12
N SER A 309 4.80 -14.35 -23.28
CA SER A 309 4.49 -14.97 -21.99
C SER A 309 3.87 -14.01 -20.99
N LEU A 310 4.33 -12.76 -20.96
CA LEU A 310 3.71 -11.68 -20.16
C LEU A 310 2.28 -11.41 -20.60
N SER A 311 2.06 -11.29 -21.90
CA SER A 311 0.73 -11.03 -22.48
C SER A 311 -0.25 -12.18 -22.21
N ALA A 312 0.24 -13.44 -22.28
CA ALA A 312 -0.56 -14.62 -21.96
C ALA A 312 -0.97 -14.64 -20.47
N ALA A 313 -0.03 -14.30 -19.56
CA ALA A 313 -0.34 -14.19 -18.16
C ALA A 313 -1.40 -13.10 -17.86
N LEU A 314 -1.30 -11.95 -18.53
CA LEU A 314 -2.28 -10.87 -18.41
C LEU A 314 -3.66 -11.33 -18.88
N LEU A 315 -3.73 -12.00 -20.03
CA LEU A 315 -4.98 -12.53 -20.56
C LEU A 315 -5.65 -13.51 -19.58
N VAL A 316 -4.90 -14.46 -19.01
CA VAL A 316 -5.42 -15.43 -18.04
C VAL A 316 -5.98 -14.74 -16.79
N ILE A 317 -5.27 -13.75 -16.25
CA ILE A 317 -5.73 -13.01 -15.06
C ILE A 317 -7.01 -12.24 -15.36
N LEU A 318 -7.06 -11.52 -16.49
CA LEU A 318 -8.23 -10.73 -16.87
C LEU A 318 -9.44 -11.59 -17.28
N LEU A 319 -9.21 -12.79 -17.82
CA LEU A 319 -10.27 -13.77 -18.03
C LEU A 319 -10.78 -14.42 -16.73
N ALA A 320 -9.98 -14.46 -15.67
CA ALA A 320 -10.44 -14.92 -14.35
C ALA A 320 -11.26 -13.84 -13.62
N ASN A 321 -10.81 -12.58 -13.71
CA ASN A 321 -11.49 -11.42 -13.14
C ASN A 321 -11.12 -10.14 -13.91
N PRO A 322 -12.00 -9.55 -14.71
CA PRO A 322 -11.69 -8.31 -15.44
C PRO A 322 -11.43 -7.12 -14.53
N PHE A 323 -12.05 -7.06 -13.34
CA PHE A 323 -11.84 -5.99 -12.36
C PHE A 323 -10.43 -6.02 -11.75
N ALA A 324 -9.66 -7.11 -11.93
CA ALA A 324 -8.24 -7.14 -11.56
C ALA A 324 -7.43 -6.03 -12.28
N ALA A 325 -7.91 -5.51 -13.42
CA ALA A 325 -7.30 -4.37 -14.12
C ALA A 325 -7.16 -3.12 -13.26
N ALA A 326 -8.08 -2.86 -12.32
CA ALA A 326 -7.99 -1.74 -11.37
C ALA A 326 -7.06 -2.02 -10.18
N GLY A 327 -6.58 -3.27 -10.03
CA GLY A 327 -5.74 -3.66 -8.90
C GLY A 327 -4.31 -3.14 -9.01
N VAL A 328 -3.85 -2.41 -8.00
CA VAL A 328 -2.49 -1.86 -7.91
C VAL A 328 -1.42 -2.95 -8.05
N SER A 329 -1.63 -4.12 -7.44
CA SER A 329 -0.70 -5.27 -7.51
C SER A 329 -0.50 -5.76 -8.95
N LEU A 330 -1.58 -5.84 -9.74
CA LEU A 330 -1.49 -6.23 -11.16
C LEU A 330 -0.74 -5.16 -11.93
N GLN A 331 -1.13 -3.90 -11.81
CA GLN A 331 -0.55 -2.79 -12.57
C GLN A 331 0.96 -2.68 -12.32
N LEU A 332 1.39 -2.65 -11.05
CA LEU A 332 2.82 -2.56 -10.70
C LEU A 332 3.60 -3.78 -11.18
N SER A 333 3.06 -4.98 -10.99
CA SER A 333 3.72 -6.22 -11.36
C SER A 333 3.95 -6.32 -12.86
N PHE A 334 2.96 -5.93 -13.67
CA PHE A 334 3.06 -5.92 -15.14
C PHE A 334 3.92 -4.77 -15.65
N ALA A 335 3.83 -3.57 -15.07
CA ALA A 335 4.66 -2.43 -15.39
C ALA A 335 6.15 -2.73 -15.18
N ALA A 336 6.51 -3.29 -14.01
CA ALA A 336 7.89 -3.69 -13.72
C ALA A 336 8.42 -4.72 -14.74
N THR A 337 7.62 -5.76 -15.02
CA THR A 337 8.05 -6.81 -15.95
C THR A 337 8.14 -6.30 -17.39
N LEU A 338 7.23 -5.44 -17.81
CA LEU A 338 7.30 -4.79 -19.12
C LEU A 338 8.58 -3.96 -19.26
N GLY A 339 8.93 -3.20 -18.22
CA GLY A 339 10.20 -2.46 -18.16
C GLY A 339 11.41 -3.38 -18.30
N LEU A 340 11.43 -4.49 -17.55
CA LEU A 340 12.49 -5.50 -17.66
C LEU A 340 12.62 -6.05 -19.07
N VAL A 341 11.52 -6.46 -19.69
CA VAL A 341 11.51 -7.03 -21.05
C VAL A 341 11.99 -6.02 -22.10
N CYS A 342 11.63 -4.75 -21.95
CA CYS A 342 11.95 -3.71 -22.93
C CYS A 342 13.38 -3.16 -22.80
N PHE A 343 13.88 -2.97 -21.56
CA PHE A 343 15.07 -2.14 -21.32
C PHE A 343 16.27 -2.85 -20.68
N SER A 344 16.07 -3.97 -19.95
CA SER A 344 17.13 -4.57 -19.14
C SER A 344 18.37 -4.96 -19.94
N GLN A 345 18.21 -5.56 -21.13
CA GLN A 345 19.32 -5.97 -21.97
C GLN A 345 20.12 -4.78 -22.52
N ARG A 346 19.43 -3.69 -22.94
CA ARG A 346 20.08 -2.47 -23.45
C ARG A 346 20.89 -1.79 -22.36
N LEU A 347 20.31 -1.64 -21.15
CA LEU A 347 21.00 -1.06 -20.01
C LEU A 347 22.19 -1.91 -19.55
N SER A 348 22.03 -3.25 -19.49
CA SER A 348 23.12 -4.17 -19.14
C SER A 348 24.28 -4.07 -20.14
N GLY A 349 23.98 -3.98 -21.44
CA GLY A 349 24.98 -3.75 -22.47
C GLY A 349 25.74 -2.44 -22.30
N PHE A 350 25.01 -1.36 -21.94
CA PHE A 350 25.60 -0.06 -21.65
C PHE A 350 26.56 -0.12 -20.45
N PHE A 351 26.12 -0.62 -19.29
CA PHE A 351 26.95 -0.69 -18.08
C PHE A 351 28.16 -1.61 -18.24
N LYS A 352 27.99 -2.78 -18.89
CA LYS A 352 29.13 -3.66 -19.19
C LYS A 352 30.14 -3.02 -20.11
N GLY A 353 29.72 -2.15 -21.04
CA GLY A 353 30.58 -1.40 -21.95
C GLY A 353 31.45 -0.33 -21.27
N LEU A 354 31.12 0.08 -20.04
CA LEU A 354 31.92 1.02 -19.26
C LEU A 354 33.24 0.41 -18.78
N TYR A 355 33.27 -0.93 -18.58
CA TYR A 355 34.49 -1.63 -18.18
C TYR A 355 35.12 -2.36 -19.36
N ARG A 356 36.32 -1.92 -19.73
CA ARG A 356 37.13 -2.46 -20.86
C ARG A 356 38.27 -3.39 -20.41
N GLY A 357 38.39 -3.64 -19.08
CA GLY A 357 39.48 -4.43 -18.54
C GLY A 357 39.34 -5.95 -18.84
N LYS A 358 40.50 -6.64 -18.92
CA LYS A 358 40.58 -8.07 -19.27
C LYS A 358 40.56 -9.04 -18.06
N LYS A 359 40.63 -8.54 -16.81
CA LYS A 359 40.70 -9.38 -15.60
C LYS A 359 39.38 -10.09 -15.38
N ARG A 360 39.35 -11.43 -15.43
CA ARG A 360 38.16 -12.27 -15.29
C ARG A 360 37.33 -12.01 -14.01
N PRO A 361 37.91 -11.94 -12.77
CA PRO A 361 37.14 -11.73 -11.57
C PRO A 361 36.47 -10.35 -11.56
N VAL A 362 37.15 -9.29 -11.99
CA VAL A 362 36.59 -7.95 -12.08
C VAL A 362 35.44 -7.89 -13.09
N ARG A 363 35.59 -8.57 -14.22
CA ARG A 363 34.54 -8.66 -15.25
C ARG A 363 33.31 -9.40 -14.73
N ALA A 364 33.47 -10.43 -13.90
CA ALA A 364 32.35 -11.14 -13.26
C ALA A 364 31.58 -10.22 -12.31
N VAL A 365 32.29 -9.48 -11.44
CA VAL A 365 31.69 -8.50 -10.53
C VAL A 365 30.97 -7.38 -11.31
N VAL A 366 31.63 -6.80 -12.31
CA VAL A 366 31.01 -5.78 -13.16
C VAL A 366 29.76 -6.30 -13.87
N SER A 367 29.80 -7.53 -14.37
CA SER A 367 28.64 -8.16 -15.01
C SER A 367 27.48 -8.39 -14.03
N PHE A 368 27.77 -8.79 -12.80
CA PHE A 368 26.78 -8.95 -11.74
C PHE A 368 26.14 -7.61 -11.36
N VAL A 369 26.95 -6.59 -11.08
CA VAL A 369 26.49 -5.23 -10.75
C VAL A 369 25.66 -4.65 -11.89
N ALA A 370 26.19 -4.74 -13.13
CA ALA A 370 25.51 -4.25 -14.33
C ALA A 370 24.14 -4.93 -14.54
N ALA A 371 24.05 -6.25 -14.29
CA ALA A 371 22.79 -6.98 -14.45
C ALA A 371 21.74 -6.50 -13.41
N ASN A 372 22.13 -6.41 -12.13
CA ASN A 372 21.22 -6.01 -11.05
C ASN A 372 20.76 -4.56 -11.19
N LEU A 373 21.69 -3.62 -11.43
CA LEU A 373 21.34 -2.21 -11.66
C LEU A 373 20.44 -2.05 -12.89
N SER A 374 20.76 -2.76 -13.98
CA SER A 374 19.94 -2.69 -15.20
C SER A 374 18.55 -3.23 -15.00
N ALA A 375 18.39 -4.32 -14.24
CA ALA A 375 17.09 -4.88 -13.91
C ALA A 375 16.28 -3.90 -13.06
N SER A 376 16.87 -3.34 -12.00
CA SER A 376 16.22 -2.37 -11.13
C SER A 376 15.78 -1.11 -11.90
N LEU A 377 16.69 -0.47 -12.63
CA LEU A 377 16.38 0.72 -13.41
C LEU A 377 15.35 0.45 -14.52
N ALA A 378 15.42 -0.71 -15.18
CA ALA A 378 14.44 -1.09 -16.21
C ALA A 378 13.04 -1.24 -15.64
N ALA A 379 12.91 -1.88 -14.48
CA ALA A 379 11.62 -2.02 -13.81
C ALA A 379 11.03 -0.65 -13.41
N MET A 380 11.90 0.25 -12.91
CA MET A 380 11.53 1.59 -12.47
C MET A 380 10.89 2.45 -13.57
N VAL A 381 11.28 2.28 -14.84
CA VAL A 381 10.77 3.09 -15.97
C VAL A 381 9.24 3.15 -16.01
N PHE A 382 8.55 2.07 -15.75
CA PHE A 382 7.08 2.05 -15.78
C PHE A 382 6.43 2.01 -14.39
N THR A 383 7.20 1.73 -13.32
CA THR A 383 6.62 1.70 -11.97
C THR A 383 6.64 3.06 -11.28
N ILE A 384 7.59 3.97 -11.60
CA ILE A 384 7.65 5.30 -10.98
C ILE A 384 6.33 6.07 -11.07
N PRO A 385 5.68 6.21 -12.25
CA PRO A 385 4.42 6.94 -12.32
C PRO A 385 3.32 6.34 -11.44
N LEU A 386 3.26 5.00 -11.40
CA LEU A 386 2.28 4.28 -10.59
C LEU A 386 2.54 4.45 -9.09
N THR A 387 3.80 4.31 -8.65
CA THR A 387 4.15 4.51 -7.24
C THR A 387 3.94 5.95 -6.80
N ALA A 388 4.26 6.93 -7.64
CA ALA A 388 3.99 8.33 -7.38
C ALA A 388 2.48 8.65 -7.25
N CYS A 389 1.62 7.94 -8.00
CA CYS A 389 0.17 8.13 -7.94
C CYS A 389 -0.48 7.39 -6.76
N TYR A 390 -0.06 6.14 -6.48
CA TYR A 390 -0.71 5.31 -5.48
C TYR A 390 -0.14 5.48 -4.07
N PHE A 391 1.17 5.69 -3.94
CA PHE A 391 1.87 5.72 -2.65
C PHE A 391 2.48 7.07 -2.33
N ASN A 392 2.41 8.05 -3.22
CA ASN A 392 3.03 9.37 -3.08
C ASN A 392 4.53 9.36 -2.72
N THR A 393 5.20 8.22 -2.82
CA THR A 393 6.62 8.07 -2.50
C THR A 393 7.33 7.20 -3.52
N PHE A 394 8.63 7.43 -3.69
CA PHE A 394 9.48 6.65 -4.57
C PHE A 394 10.90 6.58 -4.03
N SER A 395 11.42 5.37 -3.79
CA SER A 395 12.77 5.15 -3.28
C SER A 395 13.84 5.38 -4.37
N LEU A 396 14.66 6.42 -4.20
CA LEU A 396 15.80 6.68 -5.08
C LEU A 396 16.93 5.67 -4.87
N ILE A 397 17.06 5.13 -3.66
CA ILE A 397 18.10 4.15 -3.32
C ILE A 397 17.73 2.73 -3.75
N ALA A 398 16.52 2.47 -4.24
CA ALA A 398 16.06 1.13 -4.62
C ALA A 398 17.05 0.36 -5.51
N PRO A 399 17.75 0.94 -6.51
CA PRO A 399 18.75 0.21 -7.27
C PRO A 399 19.93 -0.28 -6.43
N LEU A 400 20.37 0.51 -5.45
CA LEU A 400 21.43 0.13 -4.51
C LEU A 400 20.94 -0.90 -3.50
N SER A 401 19.75 -0.70 -2.95
CA SER A 401 19.09 -1.66 -2.04
C SER A 401 18.90 -3.02 -2.71
N ASN A 402 18.42 -3.04 -3.94
CA ASN A 402 18.28 -4.27 -4.71
C ASN A 402 19.62 -4.98 -4.95
N LEU A 403 20.69 -4.22 -5.22
CA LEU A 403 22.02 -4.79 -5.42
C LEU A 403 22.56 -5.48 -4.15
N LEU A 404 22.33 -4.88 -2.98
CA LEU A 404 22.87 -5.35 -1.69
C LEU A 404 21.95 -6.37 -1.00
N ILE A 405 20.65 -6.17 -1.05
CA ILE A 405 19.66 -6.94 -0.29
C ILE A 405 19.15 -8.17 -1.05
N LEU A 406 18.85 -8.05 -2.37
CA LEU A 406 18.23 -9.17 -3.10
C LEU A 406 19.06 -10.45 -3.12
N PRO A 407 20.42 -10.44 -3.22
CA PRO A 407 21.20 -11.66 -3.14
C PRO A 407 21.05 -12.37 -1.78
N ALA A 408 21.08 -11.61 -0.69
CA ALA A 408 20.91 -12.17 0.65
C ALA A 408 19.50 -12.73 0.88
N ALA A 409 18.47 -12.00 0.44
CA ALA A 409 17.09 -12.44 0.48
C ALA A 409 16.87 -13.71 -0.36
N GLY A 410 17.52 -13.80 -1.55
CA GLY A 410 17.46 -15.02 -2.37
C GLY A 410 18.05 -16.24 -1.69
N TRP A 411 19.16 -16.07 -0.99
CA TRP A 411 19.75 -17.15 -0.18
C TRP A 411 18.89 -17.46 1.05
N SER A 412 18.33 -16.43 1.71
CA SER A 412 17.37 -16.58 2.81
C SER A 412 16.18 -17.44 2.38
N PHE A 413 15.54 -17.11 1.27
CA PHE A 413 14.40 -17.87 0.72
C PHE A 413 14.76 -19.35 0.49
N MET A 414 15.85 -19.62 -0.23
CA MET A 414 16.24 -21.00 -0.57
C MET A 414 16.60 -21.81 0.68
N LEU A 415 17.38 -21.22 1.59
CA LEU A 415 17.81 -21.89 2.82
C LEU A 415 16.62 -22.08 3.78
N ALA A 416 15.76 -21.06 3.95
CA ALA A 416 14.55 -21.14 4.77
C ALA A 416 13.61 -22.24 4.28
N PHE A 417 13.43 -22.37 2.95
CA PHE A 417 12.61 -23.42 2.37
C PHE A 417 13.16 -24.83 2.72
N VAL A 418 14.47 -25.04 2.54
CA VAL A 418 15.14 -26.32 2.87
C VAL A 418 15.08 -26.59 4.36
N VAL A 419 15.40 -25.61 5.20
CA VAL A 419 15.39 -25.73 6.67
C VAL A 419 14.00 -26.05 7.19
N THR A 420 12.96 -25.39 6.64
CA THR A 420 11.58 -25.65 7.04
C THR A 420 11.14 -27.07 6.66
N LEU A 421 11.50 -27.54 5.46
CA LEU A 421 11.24 -28.94 5.07
C LEU A 421 12.01 -29.93 5.95
N ALA A 422 13.28 -29.66 6.26
CA ALA A 422 14.05 -30.47 7.21
C ALA A 422 13.43 -30.49 8.60
N GLY A 423 12.79 -29.42 9.03
CA GLY A 423 12.09 -29.32 10.31
C GLY A 423 10.91 -30.28 10.47
N PHE A 424 10.30 -30.73 9.36
CA PHE A 424 9.29 -31.80 9.40
C PHE A 424 9.91 -33.18 9.68
N LEU A 425 11.20 -33.37 9.36
CA LEU A 425 11.93 -34.63 9.61
C LEU A 425 12.60 -34.59 10.97
N TRP A 426 13.33 -33.52 11.30
CA TRP A 426 14.08 -33.38 12.54
C TRP A 426 14.25 -31.94 12.99
N LEU A 427 13.38 -31.52 13.91
CA LEU A 427 13.29 -30.13 14.39
C LEU A 427 14.59 -29.61 15.03
N PRO A 428 15.33 -30.35 15.87
CA PRO A 428 16.59 -29.88 16.46
C PRO A 428 17.64 -29.50 15.41
N ALA A 429 17.81 -30.33 14.37
CA ALA A 429 18.75 -30.02 13.28
C ALA A 429 18.29 -28.77 12.48
N ALA A 430 16.98 -28.66 12.23
CA ALA A 430 16.43 -27.48 11.55
C ALA A 430 16.67 -26.20 12.33
N ARG A 431 16.57 -26.21 13.67
CA ARG A 431 16.90 -25.08 14.53
C ARG A 431 18.36 -24.65 14.41
N VAL A 432 19.29 -25.60 14.39
CA VAL A 432 20.73 -25.31 14.21
C VAL A 432 20.99 -24.70 12.83
N LEU A 433 20.45 -25.30 11.76
CA LEU A 433 20.60 -24.77 10.40
C LEU A 433 19.88 -23.42 10.25
N GLY A 434 18.84 -23.19 11.03
CA GLY A 434 18.05 -21.95 11.07
C GLY A 434 18.86 -20.72 11.46
N TRP A 435 19.98 -20.86 12.19
CA TRP A 435 20.89 -19.74 12.50
C TRP A 435 21.44 -19.05 11.25
N GLY A 436 21.68 -19.82 10.17
CA GLY A 436 22.12 -19.25 8.89
C GLY A 436 21.04 -18.36 8.25
N VAL A 437 19.77 -18.74 8.34
CA VAL A 437 18.64 -17.95 7.88
C VAL A 437 18.47 -16.69 8.75
N TRP A 438 18.52 -16.85 10.07
CA TRP A 438 18.47 -15.75 11.02
C TRP A 438 19.53 -14.67 10.70
N ALA A 439 20.77 -15.08 10.46
CA ALA A 439 21.85 -14.15 10.13
C ALA A 439 21.57 -13.38 8.82
N LEU A 440 21.01 -14.05 7.79
CA LEU A 440 20.63 -13.41 6.53
C LEU A 440 19.47 -12.45 6.70
N VAL A 441 18.45 -12.81 7.48
CA VAL A 441 17.30 -11.93 7.81
C VAL A 441 17.79 -10.70 8.55
N ARG A 442 18.63 -10.86 9.59
CA ARG A 442 19.20 -9.72 10.33
C ARG A 442 20.05 -8.81 9.44
N TYR A 443 20.82 -9.39 8.50
CA TYR A 443 21.54 -8.59 7.51
C TYR A 443 20.60 -7.80 6.60
N VAL A 444 19.51 -8.40 6.12
CA VAL A 444 18.52 -7.72 5.25
C VAL A 444 17.89 -6.54 5.97
N LEU A 445 17.40 -6.74 7.21
CA LEU A 445 16.78 -5.70 8.01
C LEU A 445 17.77 -4.58 8.37
N TRP A 446 18.98 -4.95 8.81
CA TRP A 446 20.05 -4.00 9.11
C TRP A 446 20.45 -3.16 7.88
N MET A 447 20.64 -3.80 6.72
CA MET A 447 21.02 -3.11 5.50
C MET A 447 19.91 -2.18 5.03
N ALA A 448 18.65 -2.61 5.08
CA ALA A 448 17.51 -1.75 4.75
C ALA A 448 17.46 -0.50 5.65
N SER A 449 17.59 -0.69 6.97
CA SER A 449 17.65 0.43 7.94
C SER A 449 18.86 1.35 7.71
N ALA A 450 20.03 0.80 7.41
CA ALA A 450 21.22 1.61 7.14
C ALA A 450 21.07 2.48 5.87
N LEU A 451 20.44 1.94 4.84
CA LEU A 451 20.23 2.64 3.58
C LEU A 451 19.16 3.74 3.68
N THR A 452 18.11 3.54 4.48
CA THR A 452 17.06 4.55 4.69
C THR A 452 17.53 5.75 5.49
N ARG A 453 18.64 5.64 6.24
CA ARG A 453 19.27 6.78 6.92
C ARG A 453 20.05 7.72 5.99
N LEU A 454 20.26 7.33 4.73
CA LEU A 454 20.96 8.19 3.77
C LEU A 454 20.07 9.38 3.38
N PRO A 455 20.61 10.62 3.38
CA PRO A 455 19.83 11.78 2.98
C PRO A 455 19.41 11.66 1.50
N GLY A 456 18.15 12.00 1.22
CA GLY A 456 17.61 11.91 -0.14
C GLY A 456 17.34 10.46 -0.61
N HIS A 457 17.14 9.52 0.31
CA HIS A 457 16.83 8.12 -0.01
C HIS A 457 15.53 7.95 -0.80
N ALA A 458 14.58 8.88 -0.68
CA ALA A 458 13.30 8.83 -1.37
C ALA A 458 12.86 10.21 -1.89
N LEU A 459 11.93 10.21 -2.85
CA LEU A 459 11.18 11.38 -3.32
C LEU A 459 9.74 11.24 -2.85
N TYR A 460 9.20 12.32 -2.27
CA TYR A 460 7.84 12.37 -1.75
C TYR A 460 6.95 13.23 -2.65
N PHE A 461 5.96 12.61 -3.28
CA PHE A 461 5.03 13.24 -4.23
C PHE A 461 3.78 13.82 -3.55
N SER A 462 3.82 14.06 -2.24
CA SER A 462 2.80 14.82 -1.52
C SER A 462 2.62 16.20 -2.12
N ASN A 463 3.68 16.75 -2.71
CA ASN A 463 3.63 17.97 -3.49
C ASN A 463 3.23 17.72 -4.96
N ARG A 464 2.19 18.44 -5.43
CA ARG A 464 1.72 18.39 -6.83
C ARG A 464 2.78 18.80 -7.86
N TYR A 465 3.72 19.69 -7.52
CA TYR A 465 4.75 20.14 -8.45
C TYR A 465 5.72 19.00 -8.84
N LEU A 466 6.00 18.07 -7.94
CA LEU A 466 6.79 16.88 -8.28
C LEU A 466 6.04 15.95 -9.25
N LYS A 467 4.71 15.85 -9.15
CA LYS A 467 3.91 15.11 -10.13
C LYS A 467 3.96 15.75 -11.50
N TYR A 468 3.91 17.10 -11.59
CA TYR A 468 4.09 17.81 -12.86
C TYR A 468 5.52 17.66 -13.41
N TRP A 469 6.53 17.72 -12.54
CA TRP A 469 7.91 17.43 -12.94
C TRP A 469 8.05 16.01 -13.53
N LEU A 470 7.39 15.01 -12.95
CA LEU A 470 7.41 13.65 -13.45
C LEU A 470 6.84 13.57 -14.88
N VAL A 471 5.70 14.20 -15.13
CA VAL A 471 5.11 14.31 -16.48
C VAL A 471 6.08 14.97 -17.46
N TYR A 472 6.69 16.09 -17.05
CA TYR A 472 7.71 16.79 -17.83
C TYR A 472 8.91 15.88 -18.19
N ALA A 473 9.45 15.14 -17.20
CA ALA A 473 10.58 14.24 -17.41
C ALA A 473 10.23 13.15 -18.44
N TYR A 474 9.05 12.51 -18.30
CA TYR A 474 8.60 11.51 -19.28
C TYR A 474 8.37 12.09 -20.66
N ALA A 475 7.79 13.27 -20.79
CA ALA A 475 7.62 13.97 -22.06
C ALA A 475 8.96 14.27 -22.72
N LEU A 476 9.95 14.75 -21.94
CA LEU A 476 11.31 15.06 -22.42
C LEU A 476 12.04 13.82 -22.95
N PHE A 477 12.01 12.69 -22.21
CA PHE A 477 12.63 11.44 -22.67
C PHE A 477 11.89 10.84 -23.87
N THR A 478 10.58 10.97 -23.94
CA THR A 478 9.77 10.51 -25.07
C THR A 478 10.10 11.34 -26.33
N ALA A 479 10.23 12.66 -26.22
CA ALA A 479 10.66 13.51 -27.32
C ALA A 479 12.05 13.14 -27.82
N CYS A 480 12.99 12.82 -26.91
CA CYS A 480 14.31 12.31 -27.30
C CYS A 480 14.23 10.98 -28.06
N ALA A 481 13.34 10.07 -27.64
CA ALA A 481 13.15 8.78 -28.30
C ALA A 481 12.60 8.93 -29.71
N ILE A 482 11.63 9.85 -29.91
CA ILE A 482 11.03 10.12 -31.23
C ILE A 482 12.04 10.80 -32.17
N THR A 483 12.86 11.74 -31.67
CA THR A 483 13.79 12.52 -32.51
C THR A 483 15.09 11.79 -32.85
N GLY A 484 15.22 10.53 -32.45
CA GLY A 484 16.35 9.65 -32.81
C GLY A 484 17.44 9.51 -31.75
N GLU A 485 18.06 8.32 -31.70
CA GLU A 485 18.99 7.85 -30.67
C GLU A 485 20.39 8.50 -30.76
N ARG A 486 20.51 9.78 -30.40
CA ARG A 486 21.84 10.39 -30.17
C ARG A 486 22.10 10.41 -28.65
N ARG A 487 23.15 9.70 -28.19
CA ARG A 487 23.56 9.64 -26.76
C ARG A 487 23.65 11.04 -26.11
N ARG A 488 24.08 12.07 -26.86
CA ARG A 488 24.17 13.46 -26.39
C ARG A 488 22.77 14.02 -26.01
N LYS A 489 21.70 13.70 -26.77
CA LYS A 489 20.35 14.18 -26.46
C LYS A 489 19.83 13.61 -25.14
N TYR A 490 20.04 12.32 -24.91
CA TYR A 490 19.65 11.69 -23.64
C TYR A 490 20.47 12.21 -22.44
N ALA A 491 21.75 12.50 -22.62
CA ALA A 491 22.57 13.11 -21.58
C ALA A 491 22.10 14.54 -21.24
N VAL A 492 21.76 15.35 -22.26
CA VAL A 492 21.16 16.67 -22.03
C VAL A 492 19.78 16.56 -21.36
N ALA A 493 18.93 15.66 -21.81
CA ALA A 493 17.63 15.44 -21.20
C ALA A 493 17.75 15.00 -19.72
N ALA A 494 18.68 14.11 -19.42
CA ALA A 494 18.96 13.70 -18.05
C ALA A 494 19.47 14.85 -17.18
N ALA A 495 20.36 15.67 -17.69
CA ALA A 495 20.88 16.84 -16.99
C ALA A 495 19.75 17.88 -16.72
N LEU A 496 18.92 18.16 -17.73
CA LEU A 496 17.76 19.04 -17.58
C LEU A 496 16.74 18.51 -16.58
N ALA A 497 16.43 17.23 -16.65
CA ALA A 497 15.51 16.61 -15.70
C ALA A 497 16.07 16.65 -14.27
N ALA A 498 17.36 16.37 -14.08
CA ALA A 498 17.99 16.43 -12.76
C ALA A 498 18.03 17.88 -12.22
N MET A 499 18.40 18.85 -13.06
CA MET A 499 18.45 20.28 -12.67
C MET A 499 17.04 20.76 -12.26
N THR A 500 16.02 20.47 -13.07
CA THR A 500 14.64 20.87 -12.76
C THR A 500 14.08 20.12 -11.56
N LEU A 501 14.48 18.87 -11.30
CA LEU A 501 14.15 18.16 -10.08
C LEU A 501 14.70 18.86 -8.84
N LEU A 502 16.01 19.16 -8.84
CA LEU A 502 16.65 19.86 -7.73
C LEU A 502 16.01 21.23 -7.47
N LEU A 503 15.68 21.96 -8.54
CA LEU A 503 14.97 23.22 -8.43
C LEU A 503 13.57 23.03 -7.83
N THR A 504 12.81 22.04 -8.31
CA THR A 504 11.44 21.76 -7.80
C THR A 504 11.47 21.36 -6.32
N VAL A 505 12.39 20.46 -5.93
CA VAL A 505 12.55 20.05 -4.53
C VAL A 505 13.00 21.22 -3.67
N GLY A 506 14.02 21.98 -4.10
CA GLY A 506 14.53 23.12 -3.35
C GLY A 506 13.49 24.23 -3.16
N LEU A 507 12.72 24.55 -4.20
CA LEU A 507 11.62 25.51 -4.12
C LEU A 507 10.50 25.00 -3.21
N ASN A 508 10.17 23.71 -3.30
CA ASN A 508 9.17 23.13 -2.40
C ASN A 508 9.57 23.27 -0.93
N VAL A 509 10.78 22.83 -0.58
CA VAL A 509 11.29 22.92 0.80
C VAL A 509 11.26 24.37 1.27
N ARG A 510 11.72 25.30 0.42
CA ARG A 510 11.74 26.73 0.77
C ARG A 510 10.33 27.30 0.99
N LEU A 511 9.42 27.03 0.04
CA LEU A 511 8.06 27.59 0.10
C LEU A 511 7.21 26.96 1.22
N SER A 512 7.40 25.65 1.50
CA SER A 512 6.66 24.97 2.57
C SER A 512 7.12 25.38 3.97
N ARG A 513 8.31 25.98 4.10
CA ARG A 513 8.86 26.45 5.38
C ARG A 513 8.79 27.97 5.54
N CYS A 514 8.12 28.67 4.61
CA CYS A 514 7.88 30.10 4.74
C CYS A 514 6.91 30.37 5.90
N GLY A 515 7.05 31.55 6.50
CA GLY A 515 6.23 31.95 7.64
C GLY A 515 6.93 31.73 8.98
N GLU A 516 6.47 32.43 10.00
CA GLU A 516 6.97 32.32 11.38
C GLU A 516 6.49 31.03 12.03
N MET A 517 5.25 30.65 11.72
CA MET A 517 4.62 29.39 12.14
C MET A 517 3.68 28.86 11.04
N ASN A 518 3.52 27.56 11.01
CA ASN A 518 2.59 26.86 10.13
C ASN A 518 1.82 25.81 10.93
N ALA A 519 0.51 25.78 10.74
CA ALA A 519 -0.38 24.75 11.28
C ALA A 519 -1.05 24.00 10.13
N MET A 520 -0.88 22.69 10.06
CA MET A 520 -1.46 21.86 9.00
C MET A 520 -2.33 20.76 9.58
N ALA A 521 -3.62 20.76 9.25
CA ALA A 521 -4.46 19.58 9.43
C ALA A 521 -4.24 18.63 8.26
N VAL A 522 -3.68 17.45 8.52
CA VAL A 522 -3.46 16.42 7.51
C VAL A 522 -4.75 15.66 7.28
N ASN A 523 -5.15 15.46 6.03
CA ASN A 523 -6.29 14.60 5.71
C ASN A 523 -5.93 13.14 5.98
N VAL A 524 -6.24 12.68 7.18
CA VAL A 524 -6.08 11.29 7.61
C VAL A 524 -7.39 10.48 7.52
N GLY A 525 -8.43 11.03 6.88
CA GLY A 525 -9.77 10.47 6.92
C GLY A 525 -10.44 10.79 8.26
N GLN A 526 -11.20 9.84 8.81
CA GLN A 526 -11.82 10.01 10.14
C GLN A 526 -10.76 9.80 11.21
N GLY A 527 -10.26 10.88 11.80
CA GLY A 527 -9.22 10.91 12.81
C GLY A 527 -8.50 12.25 12.87
N GLN A 528 -7.45 12.35 13.65
CA GLN A 528 -6.72 13.58 13.92
C GLN A 528 -5.24 13.43 13.57
N CYS A 529 -4.70 14.42 12.87
CA CYS A 529 -3.27 14.63 12.71
C CYS A 529 -2.99 16.10 12.42
N THR A 530 -2.37 16.79 13.36
CA THR A 530 -2.00 18.21 13.23
C THR A 530 -0.49 18.36 13.25
N LEU A 531 0.06 18.96 12.20
CA LEU A 531 1.48 19.32 12.11
C LEU A 531 1.63 20.79 12.43
N LEU A 532 2.41 21.10 13.45
CA LEU A 532 2.81 22.45 13.84
C LEU A 532 4.31 22.59 13.55
N TYR A 533 4.69 23.57 12.72
CA TYR A 533 6.11 23.71 12.35
C TYR A 533 6.52 25.15 12.07
N ALA A 534 7.76 25.47 12.47
CA ALA A 534 8.44 26.73 12.23
C ALA A 534 9.85 26.45 11.69
N GLY A 535 10.11 26.82 10.46
CA GLY A 535 11.38 26.51 9.78
C GLY A 535 11.59 24.98 9.63
N ASP A 536 12.60 24.44 10.33
CA ASP A 536 12.96 23.02 10.35
C ASP A 536 12.49 22.27 11.62
N GLN A 537 11.92 23.00 12.57
CA GLN A 537 11.36 22.43 13.79
C GLN A 537 9.90 22.09 13.60
N ALA A 538 9.49 20.93 14.03
CA ALA A 538 8.11 20.48 13.94
C ALA A 538 7.67 19.70 15.19
N VAL A 539 6.39 19.82 15.48
CA VAL A 539 5.66 19.01 16.46
C VAL A 539 4.44 18.41 15.78
N VAL A 540 4.12 17.19 16.13
CA VAL A 540 2.89 16.52 15.69
C VAL A 540 1.98 16.37 16.90
N VAL A 541 0.74 16.84 16.76
CA VAL A 541 -0.31 16.63 17.76
C VAL A 541 -1.28 15.62 17.19
N ASP A 542 -1.34 14.44 17.78
CA ASP A 542 -2.03 13.25 17.33
C ASP A 542 -1.59 12.76 15.94
N CYS A 543 -1.78 11.49 15.67
CA CYS A 543 -1.64 10.91 14.35
C CYS A 543 -2.39 9.58 14.29
N GLY A 544 -3.64 9.62 13.87
CA GLY A 544 -4.45 8.42 13.78
C GLY A 544 -5.60 8.53 12.78
N SER A 545 -6.22 7.39 12.47
CA SER A 545 -7.38 7.28 11.59
C SER A 545 -8.21 6.05 11.94
N SER A 546 -9.52 6.21 12.04
CA SER A 546 -10.46 5.07 12.12
C SER A 546 -10.80 4.48 10.74
N ASN A 547 -10.32 5.08 9.66
CA ASN A 547 -10.49 4.54 8.32
C ASN A 547 -9.37 3.54 8.01
N SER A 548 -9.66 2.25 8.04
CA SER A 548 -8.69 1.15 7.86
C SER A 548 -7.90 1.16 6.53
N TYR A 549 -8.34 1.94 5.55
CA TYR A 549 -7.66 2.14 4.27
C TYR A 549 -6.75 3.37 4.24
N VAL A 550 -6.64 4.10 5.35
CA VAL A 550 -5.79 5.29 5.49
C VAL A 550 -4.68 4.99 6.48
N ASP A 551 -3.45 5.10 6.03
CA ASP A 551 -2.26 5.08 6.89
C ASP A 551 -1.91 6.52 7.27
N ALA A 552 -2.36 6.95 8.44
CA ALA A 552 -2.19 8.31 8.94
C ALA A 552 -0.71 8.64 9.16
N GLY A 553 0.05 7.71 9.73
CA GLY A 553 1.48 7.90 10.01
C GLY A 553 2.31 8.06 8.75
N SER A 554 2.06 7.24 7.74
CA SER A 554 2.72 7.39 6.44
C SER A 554 2.37 8.71 5.77
N ARG A 555 1.11 9.17 5.82
CA ARG A 555 0.70 10.46 5.27
C ARG A 555 1.38 11.64 5.95
N ALA A 556 1.43 11.64 7.28
CA ALA A 556 2.10 12.67 8.07
C ALA A 556 3.62 12.70 7.80
N ALA A 557 4.26 11.54 7.81
CA ALA A 557 5.68 11.41 7.52
C ALA A 557 6.02 11.84 6.09
N ASP A 558 5.27 11.40 5.08
CA ASP A 558 5.45 11.83 3.68
C ASP A 558 5.35 13.34 3.52
N GLN A 559 4.43 13.97 4.25
CA GLN A 559 4.25 15.43 4.23
C GLN A 559 5.46 16.13 4.84
N LEU A 560 5.91 15.73 6.03
CA LEU A 560 7.07 16.28 6.72
C LEU A 560 8.36 16.07 5.92
N GLU A 561 8.61 14.85 5.46
CA GLU A 561 9.80 14.52 4.67
C GLU A 561 9.80 15.24 3.30
N SER A 562 8.65 15.49 2.69
CA SER A 562 8.53 16.31 1.47
C SER A 562 8.97 17.75 1.68
N MET A 563 8.80 18.25 2.89
CA MET A 563 9.26 19.57 3.34
C MET A 563 10.71 19.55 3.85
N GLY A 564 11.35 18.37 3.85
CA GLY A 564 12.73 18.17 4.34
C GLY A 564 12.83 18.16 5.86
N ILE A 565 11.73 17.92 6.57
CA ILE A 565 11.69 17.77 8.04
C ILE A 565 11.82 16.27 8.35
N HIS A 566 12.95 15.88 8.92
CA HIS A 566 13.28 14.49 9.27
C HIS A 566 13.35 14.27 10.78
N ARG A 567 13.26 15.35 11.55
CA ARG A 567 13.34 15.32 13.00
C ARG A 567 12.20 16.13 13.61
N LEU A 568 11.48 15.53 14.53
CA LEU A 568 10.44 16.18 15.32
C LEU A 568 10.97 16.62 16.68
N ARG A 569 10.64 17.83 17.07
CA ARG A 569 10.88 18.33 18.42
C ARG A 569 10.08 17.53 19.45
N ALA A 570 8.81 17.27 19.10
CA ALA A 570 7.95 16.46 19.93
C ALA A 570 6.83 15.80 19.13
N VAL A 571 6.24 14.78 19.74
CA VAL A 571 4.92 14.27 19.43
C VAL A 571 4.08 14.40 20.69
N ALA A 572 2.88 15.00 20.59
CA ALA A 572 1.94 15.10 21.70
C ALA A 572 0.71 14.24 21.37
N VAL A 573 0.28 13.43 22.31
CA VAL A 573 -0.91 12.58 22.22
C VAL A 573 -1.99 13.19 23.11
N THR A 574 -3.13 13.56 22.52
CA THR A 574 -4.22 14.11 23.32
C THR A 574 -4.86 13.01 24.17
N HIS A 575 -5.20 11.88 23.60
CA HIS A 575 -5.75 10.71 24.29
C HIS A 575 -5.48 9.40 23.50
N TYR A 576 -5.81 8.23 24.06
CA TYR A 576 -5.34 6.94 23.52
C TYR A 576 -6.28 6.25 22.53
N HIS A 577 -7.32 6.90 21.97
CA HIS A 577 -8.15 6.29 20.93
C HIS A 577 -7.35 6.07 19.63
N ALA A 578 -7.75 5.05 18.87
CA ALA A 578 -7.04 4.62 17.67
C ALA A 578 -6.99 5.70 16.57
N ASP A 579 -8.03 6.50 16.42
CA ASP A 579 -8.11 7.60 15.45
C ASP A 579 -7.27 8.83 15.84
N HIS A 580 -6.57 8.78 16.98
CA HIS A 580 -5.55 9.74 17.40
C HIS A 580 -4.14 9.13 17.47
N THR A 581 -4.01 7.79 17.52
CA THR A 581 -2.73 7.16 17.87
C THR A 581 -2.22 6.11 16.91
N ASN A 582 -3.06 5.44 16.12
CA ASN A 582 -2.63 4.27 15.35
C ASN A 582 -1.62 4.57 14.23
N GLY A 583 -1.49 5.82 13.79
CA GLY A 583 -0.46 6.25 12.84
C GLY A 583 0.88 6.59 13.50
N LEU A 584 0.94 6.70 14.84
CA LEU A 584 2.18 7.05 15.53
C LEU A 584 3.27 5.99 15.36
N TYR A 585 2.89 4.73 15.22
CA TYR A 585 3.86 3.64 15.06
C TYR A 585 4.69 3.79 13.78
N GLN A 586 4.05 4.13 12.65
CA GLN A 586 4.74 4.41 11.39
C GLN A 586 5.51 5.73 11.43
N LEU A 587 4.94 6.75 12.09
CA LEU A 587 5.58 8.06 12.23
C LEU A 587 6.90 7.94 13.01
N LEU A 588 6.87 7.27 14.18
CA LEU A 588 8.03 7.04 15.05
C LEU A 588 9.07 6.11 14.42
N ALA A 589 8.68 5.26 13.48
CA ALA A 589 9.60 4.42 12.71
C ALA A 589 10.38 5.19 11.64
N ARG A 590 9.82 6.29 11.14
CA ARG A 590 10.35 7.04 9.99
C ARG A 590 11.10 8.30 10.37
N LEU A 591 10.68 8.97 11.44
CA LEU A 591 11.21 10.26 11.88
C LEU A 591 11.89 10.15 13.23
N GLU A 592 12.98 10.88 13.39
CA GLU A 592 13.61 11.04 14.73
C GLU A 592 12.74 11.95 15.58
N VAL A 593 12.34 11.47 16.76
CA VAL A 593 11.54 12.24 17.72
C VAL A 593 12.34 12.48 18.99
N GLN A 594 12.35 13.71 19.51
CA GLN A 594 13.09 14.02 20.73
C GLN A 594 12.26 13.71 21.97
N THR A 595 11.01 14.19 22.02
CA THR A 595 10.13 14.05 23.18
C THR A 595 8.74 13.55 22.78
N LEU A 596 8.21 12.62 23.56
CA LEU A 596 6.83 12.13 23.45
C LEU A 596 6.04 12.60 24.68
N TYR A 597 5.09 13.51 24.46
CA TYR A 597 4.18 14.00 25.50
C TYR A 597 2.93 13.12 25.54
N LEU A 598 2.62 12.58 26.71
CA LEU A 598 1.49 11.67 26.94
C LEU A 598 0.58 12.20 28.05
N PRO A 599 -0.73 11.98 27.98
CA PRO A 599 -1.62 12.18 29.11
C PRO A 599 -1.33 11.12 30.19
N ASP A 600 -1.38 11.55 31.47
CA ASP A 600 -1.22 10.62 32.59
C ASP A 600 -2.58 10.03 33.00
N ILE A 601 -3.09 9.17 32.14
CA ILE A 601 -4.41 8.53 32.27
C ILE A 601 -4.30 7.01 32.09
N GLU A 602 -5.30 6.26 32.51
CA GLU A 602 -5.40 4.84 32.25
C GLU A 602 -5.65 4.58 30.76
N ASP A 603 -5.10 3.48 30.25
CA ASP A 603 -5.23 3.07 28.87
C ASP A 603 -5.78 1.63 28.80
N GLU A 604 -7.04 1.49 28.41
CA GLU A 604 -7.74 0.20 28.30
C GLU A 604 -7.33 -0.61 27.05
N TYR A 605 -6.67 0.04 26.06
CA TYR A 605 -6.35 -0.55 24.75
C TYR A 605 -4.87 -0.98 24.60
N GLY A 606 -4.03 -0.74 25.60
CA GLY A 606 -2.60 -1.09 25.57
C GLY A 606 -1.76 -0.22 24.61
N VAL A 607 -2.29 0.91 24.16
CA VAL A 607 -1.62 1.88 23.27
C VAL A 607 -0.44 2.50 23.98
N ARG A 608 -0.62 2.94 25.24
CA ARG A 608 0.44 3.54 26.06
C ARG A 608 1.65 2.64 26.19
N GLU A 609 1.44 1.37 26.56
CA GLU A 609 2.56 0.41 26.68
C GLU A 609 3.29 0.21 25.36
N ARG A 610 2.56 0.16 24.25
CA ARG A 610 3.15 0.01 22.93
C ARG A 610 3.97 1.24 22.54
N LEU A 611 3.48 2.44 22.82
CA LEU A 611 4.23 3.70 22.62
C LEU A 611 5.48 3.78 23.49
N LEU A 612 5.39 3.36 24.77
CA LEU A 612 6.54 3.32 25.67
C LEU A 612 7.63 2.38 25.18
N ARG A 613 7.27 1.17 24.71
CA ARG A 613 8.24 0.23 24.12
C ARG A 613 8.94 0.84 22.89
N LEU A 614 8.21 1.57 22.05
CA LEU A 614 8.79 2.25 20.90
C LEU A 614 9.69 3.41 21.29
N ALA A 615 9.28 4.19 22.29
CA ALA A 615 10.08 5.29 22.82
C ALA A 615 11.41 4.78 23.41
N GLU A 616 11.37 3.71 24.20
CA GLU A 616 12.56 3.07 24.75
C GLU A 616 13.49 2.56 23.65
N LYS A 617 12.94 1.85 22.64
CA LYS A 617 13.69 1.31 21.49
C LYS A 617 14.40 2.41 20.69
N ASN A 618 13.74 3.57 20.52
CA ASN A 618 14.23 4.68 19.70
C ASN A 618 14.94 5.78 20.52
N GLY A 619 15.04 5.62 21.84
CA GLY A 619 15.68 6.59 22.74
C GLY A 619 14.93 7.92 22.85
N ILE A 620 13.59 7.88 22.77
CA ILE A 620 12.70 9.04 22.85
C ILE A 620 12.42 9.35 24.32
N GLU A 621 12.59 10.61 24.72
CA GLU A 621 12.19 11.06 26.05
C GLU A 621 10.67 11.05 26.20
N VAL A 622 10.14 10.44 27.25
CA VAL A 622 8.69 10.40 27.53
C VAL A 622 8.37 11.34 28.69
N VAL A 623 7.43 12.25 28.47
CA VAL A 623 6.97 13.21 29.47
C VAL A 623 5.47 13.09 29.65
N TYR A 624 5.04 12.74 30.88
CA TYR A 624 3.63 12.79 31.26
C TYR A 624 3.21 14.20 31.64
N VAL A 625 2.19 14.72 30.97
CA VAL A 625 1.71 16.09 31.17
C VAL A 625 0.78 16.14 32.38
N ARG A 626 1.34 16.37 33.56
CA ARG A 626 0.60 16.53 34.84
C ARG A 626 0.37 17.99 35.25
N ARG A 627 1.05 18.90 34.58
CA ARG A 627 0.95 20.36 34.71
C ARG A 627 1.19 20.98 33.34
N THR A 628 0.88 22.23 33.17
CA THR A 628 1.17 22.92 31.89
C THR A 628 2.66 22.80 31.57
N VAL A 629 2.94 22.35 30.34
CA VAL A 629 4.31 22.17 29.82
C VAL A 629 4.41 22.99 28.53
N GLU A 630 5.51 23.72 28.40
CA GLU A 630 5.81 24.49 27.20
C GLU A 630 6.91 23.80 26.38
N CYS A 631 6.68 23.71 25.09
CA CYS A 631 7.64 23.18 24.11
C CYS A 631 7.95 24.29 23.09
N PRO A 632 9.16 24.86 23.10
CA PRO A 632 9.56 25.86 22.12
C PRO A 632 9.59 25.30 20.71
N LEU A 633 9.06 26.04 19.74
CA LEU A 633 8.93 25.66 18.33
C LEU A 633 9.37 26.81 17.42
N GLY A 634 10.69 27.04 17.28
CA GLY A 634 11.22 28.20 16.54
C GLY A 634 10.82 29.53 17.20
N GLY A 635 10.04 30.34 16.48
CA GLY A 635 9.46 31.60 16.99
C GLY A 635 8.13 31.41 17.74
N ALA A 636 7.59 30.19 17.78
CA ALA A 636 6.34 29.84 18.44
C ALA A 636 6.58 29.03 19.72
N VAL A 637 5.55 28.89 20.55
CA VAL A 637 5.55 28.06 21.76
C VAL A 637 4.30 27.19 21.76
N LEU A 638 4.49 25.88 21.92
CA LEU A 638 3.41 24.95 22.16
C LEU A 638 3.21 24.75 23.65
N SER A 639 2.07 25.14 24.17
CA SER A 639 1.65 24.93 25.57
C SER A 639 0.72 23.71 25.63
N LEU A 640 1.07 22.71 26.43
CA LEU A 640 0.25 21.53 26.67
C LEU A 640 -0.37 21.61 28.06
N TYR A 641 -1.69 21.60 28.10
CA TYR A 641 -2.46 21.60 29.35
C TYR A 641 -2.82 20.16 29.74
N PRO A 642 -2.70 19.81 31.03
CA PRO A 642 -3.04 18.48 31.53
C PRO A 642 -4.57 18.23 31.41
N PRO A 643 -5.01 16.96 31.50
CA PRO A 643 -6.41 16.62 31.53
C PRO A 643 -7.16 17.37 32.66
N VAL A 644 -8.30 17.97 32.30
CA VAL A 644 -9.18 18.68 33.25
C VAL A 644 -10.50 17.93 33.47
N GLY A 645 -10.81 16.96 32.61
CA GLY A 645 -11.98 16.11 32.69
C GLY A 645 -11.73 14.82 33.45
N GLU A 646 -12.83 14.12 33.74
CA GLU A 646 -12.87 12.81 34.37
C GLU A 646 -13.85 11.93 33.58
N GLY A 647 -13.70 10.62 33.63
CA GLY A 647 -14.61 9.68 32.96
C GLY A 647 -13.94 8.88 31.84
N ASP A 648 -14.45 8.97 30.63
CA ASP A 648 -13.90 8.24 29.49
C ASP A 648 -12.61 8.92 28.93
N LEU A 649 -11.95 8.24 27.99
CA LEU A 649 -10.69 8.70 27.44
C LEU A 649 -10.81 10.06 26.71
N ASN A 650 -11.97 10.36 26.12
CA ASN A 650 -12.20 11.64 25.44
C ASN A 650 -12.15 12.81 26.42
N GLU A 651 -12.77 12.62 27.60
CA GLU A 651 -12.84 13.67 28.62
C GLU A 651 -11.50 13.91 29.32
N GLN A 652 -10.61 12.93 29.29
CA GLN A 652 -9.28 12.99 29.93
C GLN A 652 -8.17 13.36 28.92
N GLY A 653 -8.52 14.04 27.81
CA GLY A 653 -7.55 14.45 26.81
C GLY A 653 -6.71 15.68 27.22
N LEU A 654 -5.48 15.75 26.67
CA LEU A 654 -4.66 16.97 26.71
C LEU A 654 -5.26 18.04 25.79
N THR A 655 -5.06 19.30 26.19
CA THR A 655 -5.29 20.44 25.31
C THR A 655 -3.95 21.00 24.86
N ALA A 656 -3.83 21.37 23.58
CA ALA A 656 -2.63 22.01 23.04
C ALA A 656 -2.97 23.40 22.49
N LEU A 657 -2.22 24.41 22.91
CA LEU A 657 -2.26 25.77 22.39
C LEU A 657 -0.89 26.11 21.79
N CYS A 658 -0.85 26.47 20.53
CA CYS A 658 0.38 26.90 19.87
C CYS A 658 0.30 28.38 19.54
N SER A 659 1.18 29.18 20.14
CA SER A 659 1.20 30.64 20.03
C SER A 659 2.43 31.13 19.29
N ALA A 660 2.24 32.04 18.33
CA ALA A 660 3.28 32.73 17.59
C ALA A 660 2.97 34.23 17.48
N GLY A 661 3.53 35.04 18.38
CA GLY A 661 3.12 36.43 18.54
C GLY A 661 1.66 36.51 18.98
N ASP A 662 0.82 37.21 18.21
CA ASP A 662 -0.62 37.36 18.45
C ASP A 662 -1.46 36.30 17.71
N PHE A 663 -0.84 35.24 17.17
CA PHE A 663 -1.52 34.18 16.43
C PHE A 663 -1.55 32.88 17.22
N ASP A 664 -2.73 32.38 17.49
CA ASP A 664 -2.99 31.24 18.36
C ASP A 664 -3.76 30.11 17.64
N VAL A 665 -3.28 28.87 17.82
CA VAL A 665 -3.94 27.65 17.34
C VAL A 665 -4.29 26.78 18.53
N LEU A 666 -5.58 26.52 18.75
CA LEU A 666 -6.09 25.67 19.82
C LEU A 666 -6.51 24.30 19.30
N ILE A 667 -6.10 23.25 20.00
CA ILE A 667 -6.42 21.84 19.74
C ILE A 667 -6.96 21.24 21.02
N THR A 668 -8.25 20.90 21.07
CA THR A 668 -8.93 20.43 22.28
C THR A 668 -9.04 18.90 22.39
N GLY A 669 -8.58 18.15 21.35
CA GLY A 669 -8.86 16.71 21.27
C GLY A 669 -10.36 16.43 21.17
N ASP A 670 -10.84 15.36 21.77
CA ASP A 670 -12.22 14.88 21.62
C ASP A 670 -13.12 15.17 22.84
N MET A 671 -12.69 16.09 23.71
CA MET A 671 -13.44 16.43 24.93
C MET A 671 -14.84 16.99 24.61
N ALA A 672 -15.80 16.65 25.46
CA ALA A 672 -17.16 17.20 25.36
C ALA A 672 -17.26 18.58 26.01
N GLY A 673 -18.35 19.30 25.75
CA GLY A 673 -18.61 20.64 26.25
C GLY A 673 -18.61 20.77 27.78
N SER A 674 -18.83 19.68 28.53
CA SER A 674 -18.69 19.66 29.99
C SER A 674 -17.24 19.87 30.41
N THR A 675 -16.32 19.27 29.71
CA THR A 675 -14.88 19.36 29.96
C THR A 675 -14.30 20.65 29.39
N GLU A 676 -14.79 21.09 28.21
CA GLU A 676 -14.45 22.39 27.65
C GLU A 676 -14.78 23.54 28.61
N ARG A 677 -15.93 23.50 29.31
CA ARG A 677 -16.30 24.49 30.34
C ARG A 677 -15.33 24.48 31.53
N LYS A 678 -14.85 23.29 31.95
CA LYS A 678 -13.81 23.19 33.00
C LYS A 678 -12.50 23.81 32.53
N LEU A 679 -12.10 23.54 31.28
CA LEU A 679 -10.90 24.09 30.67
C LEU A 679 -10.93 25.63 30.68
N VAL A 680 -11.99 26.25 30.16
CA VAL A 680 -12.16 27.70 30.15
C VAL A 680 -12.24 28.29 31.57
N GLY A 681 -12.84 27.56 32.52
CA GLY A 681 -12.92 28.01 33.92
C GLY A 681 -11.59 27.91 34.68
N GLN A 682 -10.67 27.06 34.24
CA GLN A 682 -9.40 26.79 34.90
C GLN A 682 -8.23 27.57 34.27
N TYR A 683 -8.26 27.81 32.99
CA TYR A 683 -7.20 28.46 32.24
C TYR A 683 -7.72 29.70 31.51
N ASP A 684 -6.95 30.77 31.56
CA ASP A 684 -7.21 32.01 30.79
C ASP A 684 -6.67 31.75 29.35
N LEU A 685 -7.56 31.38 28.44
CA LEU A 685 -7.22 31.11 27.04
C LEU A 685 -7.35 32.43 26.24
N PRO A 686 -6.43 32.73 25.32
CA PRO A 686 -6.51 33.90 24.46
C PRO A 686 -7.65 33.80 23.44
N ASP A 687 -7.95 34.92 22.78
CA ASP A 687 -8.65 34.91 21.51
C ASP A 687 -7.76 34.13 20.50
N ILE A 688 -8.35 33.28 19.68
CA ILE A 688 -7.55 32.41 18.79
C ILE A 688 -7.93 32.63 17.32
N GLU A 689 -6.97 32.55 16.43
CA GLU A 689 -7.24 32.63 14.99
C GLU A 689 -7.70 31.26 14.48
N VAL A 690 -7.19 30.15 15.01
CA VAL A 690 -7.51 28.81 14.50
C VAL A 690 -7.94 27.86 15.62
N LEU A 691 -9.13 27.29 15.46
CA LEU A 691 -9.60 26.16 16.27
C LEU A 691 -9.52 24.87 15.46
N MET A 692 -8.74 23.90 15.93
CA MET A 692 -8.93 22.52 15.53
C MET A 692 -10.13 21.96 16.26
N VAL A 693 -11.23 21.77 15.51
CA VAL A 693 -12.56 21.47 16.06
C VAL A 693 -12.56 20.13 16.77
N GLY A 694 -12.99 20.12 18.02
CA GLY A 694 -13.02 18.95 18.85
C GLY A 694 -13.92 17.84 18.33
N HIS A 695 -13.49 16.61 18.54
CA HIS A 695 -14.24 15.37 18.29
C HIS A 695 -14.84 15.33 16.86
N HIS A 696 -14.04 15.75 15.87
CA HIS A 696 -14.37 15.74 14.44
C HIS A 696 -15.69 16.47 14.09
N GLY A 697 -16.09 17.45 14.89
CA GLY A 697 -17.36 18.15 14.74
C GLY A 697 -18.57 17.43 15.34
N SER A 698 -18.36 16.72 16.45
CA SER A 698 -19.44 16.14 17.25
C SER A 698 -20.39 17.20 17.79
N ARG A 699 -21.68 16.85 17.91
CA ARG A 699 -22.67 17.71 18.56
C ARG A 699 -22.34 18.04 20.02
N TYR A 700 -21.57 17.20 20.66
CA TYR A 700 -21.24 17.30 22.09
C TYR A 700 -19.99 18.14 22.37
N SER A 701 -19.19 18.48 21.37
CA SER A 701 -17.97 19.29 21.48
C SER A 701 -18.14 20.67 20.86
N SER A 702 -17.14 21.54 21.00
CA SER A 702 -17.17 22.95 20.56
C SER A 702 -18.36 23.68 21.17
N SER A 703 -18.43 23.68 22.49
CA SER A 703 -19.49 24.30 23.28
C SER A 703 -19.55 25.85 23.05
N GLN A 704 -20.72 26.42 23.28
CA GLN A 704 -20.88 27.85 23.14
C GLN A 704 -19.98 28.64 24.08
N GLU A 705 -19.78 28.12 25.29
CA GLU A 705 -18.91 28.70 26.30
C GLU A 705 -17.44 28.75 25.85
N LEU A 706 -16.94 27.67 25.26
CA LEU A 706 -15.59 27.63 24.68
C LEU A 706 -15.49 28.66 23.55
N LEU A 707 -16.43 28.63 22.59
CA LEU A 707 -16.40 29.50 21.41
C LEU A 707 -16.52 30.98 21.77
N GLN A 708 -17.26 31.33 22.83
CA GLN A 708 -17.34 32.69 23.35
C GLN A 708 -16.05 33.15 24.07
N ALA A 709 -15.35 32.21 24.71
CA ALA A 709 -14.10 32.50 25.41
C ALA A 709 -12.94 32.72 24.43
N VAL A 710 -12.81 31.86 23.41
CA VAL A 710 -11.65 31.85 22.50
C VAL A 710 -11.90 32.51 21.14
N ARG A 711 -13.12 32.81 20.77
CA ARG A 711 -13.56 33.55 19.58
C ARG A 711 -12.81 33.21 18.28
N PRO A 712 -12.86 31.96 17.82
CA PRO A 712 -12.04 31.51 16.68
C PRO A 712 -12.47 32.24 15.39
N GLU A 713 -11.46 32.69 14.60
CA GLU A 713 -11.69 33.21 13.24
C GLU A 713 -11.89 32.10 12.23
N THR A 714 -11.10 31.03 12.38
CA THR A 714 -11.12 29.85 11.51
C THR A 714 -11.33 28.57 12.33
N ALA A 715 -12.24 27.72 11.87
CA ALA A 715 -12.51 26.40 12.44
C ALA A 715 -12.12 25.32 11.43
N ILE A 716 -11.17 24.46 11.77
CA ILE A 716 -10.72 23.35 10.92
C ILE A 716 -11.24 22.03 11.50
N ILE A 717 -12.05 21.32 10.71
CA ILE A 717 -12.60 20.02 11.10
C ILE A 717 -11.80 18.93 10.41
N SER A 718 -11.07 18.15 11.21
CA SER A 718 -10.42 16.93 10.73
C SER A 718 -11.44 15.80 10.70
N VAL A 719 -11.91 15.42 9.53
CA VAL A 719 -13.02 14.49 9.34
C VAL A 719 -12.87 13.71 8.04
N GLY A 720 -13.40 12.51 8.00
CA GLY A 720 -13.49 11.67 6.83
C GLY A 720 -14.78 10.85 6.82
N ASP A 721 -14.77 9.75 6.05
CA ASP A 721 -15.90 8.84 6.02
C ASP A 721 -16.17 8.25 7.41
N ASN A 722 -17.35 8.50 7.94
CA ASN A 722 -17.74 8.04 9.25
C ASN A 722 -19.20 7.61 9.31
N SER A 723 -19.55 6.76 10.30
CA SER A 723 -20.92 6.34 10.59
C SER A 723 -21.58 7.15 11.70
N TYR A 724 -20.84 8.09 12.30
CA TYR A 724 -21.30 8.88 13.45
C TYR A 724 -22.11 10.10 13.01
N GLY A 725 -22.05 10.44 11.71
CA GLY A 725 -22.70 11.64 11.15
C GLY A 725 -21.91 12.92 11.41
N HIS A 726 -20.61 12.82 11.66
CA HIS A 726 -19.73 13.97 11.83
C HIS A 726 -19.30 14.58 10.48
N PRO A 727 -19.11 15.92 10.41
CA PRO A 727 -19.53 16.89 11.41
C PRO A 727 -21.04 16.99 11.45
N THR A 728 -21.61 17.12 12.65
CA THR A 728 -23.05 17.30 12.83
C THR A 728 -23.50 18.71 12.45
N GLN A 729 -24.77 18.85 12.06
CA GLN A 729 -25.28 20.16 11.69
C GLN A 729 -25.29 21.15 12.88
N GLU A 730 -25.53 20.62 14.09
CA GLU A 730 -25.51 21.42 15.31
C GLU A 730 -24.11 22.00 15.61
N ALA A 731 -23.04 21.24 15.38
CA ALA A 731 -21.68 21.74 15.52
C ALA A 731 -21.36 22.80 14.46
N MET A 732 -21.74 22.55 13.20
CA MET A 732 -21.56 23.51 12.10
C MET A 732 -22.27 24.83 12.36
N ASP A 733 -23.51 24.75 12.87
CA ASP A 733 -24.31 25.94 13.18
C ASP A 733 -23.70 26.76 14.33
N ARG A 734 -23.18 26.11 15.39
CA ARG A 734 -22.51 26.79 16.51
C ARG A 734 -21.24 27.51 16.06
N LEU A 735 -20.40 26.85 15.24
CA LEU A 735 -19.17 27.45 14.70
C LEU A 735 -19.49 28.65 13.80
N SER A 736 -20.51 28.53 12.95
CA SER A 736 -20.97 29.63 12.09
C SER A 736 -21.55 30.80 12.90
N GLN A 737 -22.30 30.54 13.98
CA GLN A 737 -22.82 31.56 14.88
C GLN A 737 -21.71 32.27 15.66
N ALA A 738 -20.60 31.58 15.96
CA ALA A 738 -19.42 32.19 16.56
C ALA A 738 -18.64 33.07 15.57
N GLY A 739 -18.98 33.06 14.27
CA GLY A 739 -18.34 33.85 13.23
C GLY A 739 -17.16 33.18 12.57
N ALA A 740 -16.85 31.92 12.91
CA ALA A 740 -15.70 31.19 12.36
C ALA A 740 -15.90 30.75 10.90
N GLU A 741 -14.90 30.95 10.07
CA GLU A 741 -14.84 30.35 8.73
C GLU A 741 -14.49 28.85 8.84
N ILE A 742 -15.31 27.98 8.22
CA ILE A 742 -15.22 26.53 8.43
C ILE A 742 -14.55 25.84 7.24
N TYR A 743 -13.47 25.11 7.53
CA TYR A 743 -12.77 24.23 6.61
C TYR A 743 -12.86 22.78 7.05
N ARG A 744 -12.92 21.83 6.07
CA ARG A 744 -13.06 20.39 6.35
C ARG A 744 -12.06 19.60 5.54
N THR A 745 -11.34 18.67 6.18
CA THR A 745 -10.31 17.86 5.50
C THR A 745 -10.89 16.90 4.45
N ASP A 746 -12.12 16.42 4.61
CA ASP A 746 -12.81 15.57 3.62
C ASP A 746 -13.15 16.30 2.30
N ARG A 747 -13.23 17.64 2.33
CA ARG A 747 -13.56 18.48 1.17
C ARG A 747 -12.35 19.16 0.56
N GLN A 748 -11.47 19.72 1.38
CA GLN A 748 -10.31 20.50 0.94
C GLN A 748 -8.99 19.68 0.91
N GLY A 749 -8.96 18.46 1.46
CA GLY A 749 -7.72 17.71 1.64
C GLY A 749 -6.90 18.22 2.82
N ASN A 750 -5.57 18.27 2.70
CA ASN A 750 -4.74 18.91 3.71
C ASN A 750 -5.01 20.41 3.75
N ILE A 751 -5.23 20.96 4.95
CA ILE A 751 -5.49 22.38 5.19
C ILE A 751 -4.28 22.99 5.89
N LEU A 752 -3.67 23.98 5.28
CA LEU A 752 -2.49 24.68 5.81
C LEU A 752 -2.83 26.12 6.13
N VAL A 753 -2.54 26.54 7.34
CA VAL A 753 -2.54 27.94 7.77
C VAL A 753 -1.09 28.35 7.99
N THR A 754 -0.69 29.49 7.41
CA THR A 754 0.68 30.02 7.50
C THR A 754 0.64 31.42 8.07
N VAL A 755 1.42 31.64 9.12
CA VAL A 755 1.59 32.96 9.76
C VAL A 755 2.77 33.66 9.14
N HIS A 756 2.55 34.86 8.63
CA HIS A 756 3.63 35.72 8.15
C HIS A 756 3.76 36.91 9.14
N GLY A 757 4.94 37.07 9.73
CA GLY A 757 5.19 38.19 10.63
C GLY A 757 5.06 39.51 9.93
N GLY A 758 4.28 40.41 10.53
CA GLY A 758 4.28 41.80 10.16
C GLY A 758 2.98 42.45 9.71
N ASP A 759 1.81 41.83 9.93
CA ASP A 759 0.51 42.58 9.83
C ASP A 759 -0.44 42.15 10.93
#